data_f461a4b30294e6ca3b92183d0354ff68
#
_entry.id   f461a4b30294e6ca3b92183d0354ff68
#
_cell.length_a   1.000
_cell.length_b   1.000
_cell.length_c   1.000
_cell.angle_alpha   90.00
_cell.angle_beta   90.00
_cell.angle_gamma   90.00
#
_symmetry.space_group_name_H-M   'P 1'
#
loop_
_entity.id
_entity.type
_entity.pdbx_description
1 polymer ?
#
loop_
_entity_poly.entity_id
_entity_poly.type
_entity_poly.pdbx_seq_one_letter_code
_entity_poly.pdbx_strand_id
1 'polypeptide(L)'
;MKLVVIEGAGKVKTVEKYLGKGYKVFATKGHIRDLPVRTLAVNVKKNFEPRYEILPDKKDTVEELKKLASKSDEIYLATDPDREGEAISWHIANVLGLDEKAPVRVEFNEISQKAVQKGLSHPREINLNLVDAQQARRVLDRLVGYKVSPVLCKKIQSNLSAGRVQSVTLRLIVEREREIRAFKPEEYWPFWSIVKSDSGMNVKLSLATLNKKKLTLKSKEEVDKTIDALQGRDYVVTKVKKTVTKSHAPAPFITSSMQQDALNKLGMTLQQTSSAAQALYEGVDIPGEGKIALITYIRTDSTRVSPDAIAAAREFISEKFGSDYVPEKPNYYASKKSAQDAHEAIRPITLTRTPESLKDVLNKYHYKLYKLIYERFMASQMSEAKYNSVSVEVTAGDYGFKVNGKTPLFKGYTAVYSAYVDESKEDDEQNTKLPEMNEGDVLSLIEHKYEQKFTKPPTRYTEASLVKLMEEKGIGRPATYVPTVTLLGTRHYIEKDGKYLVPTKLGEEVTDMLVKYFPDIMDVKFTANMEEKLDDIEYGGKVWQNVVGEFYDGFEDKIAAANGDSFSLKAADEVSNVKCDKCGAFMVIRNGKFGKFLACPNYPKCKNTKPIEVLTGGEAKPQTDGDSFSLRPSSGSVAPEEQSAPEATGEVCEKCGRPMVLRKGRYGNFLACSGYPECKNIRNLTGTKSETDGDYGKCPKCGKPLKKIVTRKATFYGCTGYPDCSFTSFDPVAEEKCPECGAYTVVKELKNGKFIKCSNKDCGYKREIDKKN
;
A
#
# COMPACT_ATOMS: atom_id res chain seq x y z
N MET A 1 38.32 7.08 -13.95
CA MET A 1 37.20 6.24 -13.45
C MET A 1 35.91 7.00 -13.72
N LYS A 2 34.89 6.36 -14.30
CA LYS A 2 33.58 6.98 -14.56
C LYS A 2 32.63 6.73 -13.37
N LEU A 3 31.99 7.76 -12.84
CA LEU A 3 31.06 7.67 -11.71
C LEU A 3 29.62 7.68 -12.26
N VAL A 4 28.83 6.68 -11.87
CA VAL A 4 27.39 6.60 -12.18
C VAL A 4 26.62 6.75 -10.87
N VAL A 5 25.84 7.81 -10.74
CA VAL A 5 25.04 8.11 -9.54
C VAL A 5 23.61 7.68 -9.78
N ILE A 6 23.09 6.79 -8.93
CA ILE A 6 21.73 6.25 -8.97
C ILE A 6 20.97 6.58 -7.70
N GLU A 7 19.64 6.39 -7.70
CA GLU A 7 18.80 6.63 -6.52
C GLU A 7 18.84 5.45 -5.54
N GLY A 8 18.47 4.25 -5.99
CA GLY A 8 18.23 3.08 -5.15
C GLY A 8 19.47 2.24 -4.89
N ALA A 9 19.81 1.96 -3.62
CA ALA A 9 20.95 1.11 -3.25
C ALA A 9 20.81 -0.34 -3.77
N GLY A 10 19.57 -0.81 -3.99
CA GLY A 10 19.30 -2.14 -4.52
C GLY A 10 19.87 -2.37 -5.91
N LYS A 11 19.97 -1.31 -6.72
CA LYS A 11 20.42 -1.35 -8.12
C LYS A 11 21.96 -1.37 -8.28
N VAL A 12 22.74 -0.96 -7.26
CA VAL A 12 24.20 -0.74 -7.37
C VAL A 12 24.90 -1.95 -7.97
N LYS A 13 24.76 -3.12 -7.35
CA LYS A 13 25.45 -4.34 -7.79
C LYS A 13 25.07 -4.78 -9.19
N THR A 14 23.79 -4.64 -9.55
CA THR A 14 23.25 -5.01 -10.87
C THR A 14 23.85 -4.10 -11.95
N VAL A 15 23.82 -2.77 -11.71
CA VAL A 15 24.33 -1.79 -12.67
C VAL A 15 25.84 -1.90 -12.80
N GLU A 16 26.61 -2.04 -11.69
CA GLU A 16 28.06 -2.26 -11.73
C GLU A 16 28.43 -3.50 -12.57
N LYS A 17 27.69 -4.61 -12.40
CA LYS A 17 27.88 -5.83 -13.17
C LYS A 17 27.74 -5.60 -14.68
N TYR A 18 26.73 -4.80 -15.09
CA TYR A 18 26.45 -4.55 -16.52
C TYR A 18 27.43 -3.56 -17.15
N LEU A 19 28.00 -2.67 -16.35
CA LEU A 19 28.99 -1.66 -16.82
C LEU A 19 30.41 -2.19 -16.89
N GLY A 20 30.75 -3.15 -16.02
CA GLY A 20 32.09 -3.74 -16.00
C GLY A 20 33.18 -2.82 -15.41
N LYS A 21 34.47 -3.10 -15.76
CA LYS A 21 35.61 -2.39 -15.24
C LYS A 21 35.66 -0.93 -15.72
N GLY A 22 36.08 -0.03 -14.85
CA GLY A 22 36.23 1.41 -15.16
C GLY A 22 35.09 2.28 -14.66
N TYR A 23 33.97 1.67 -14.25
CA TYR A 23 32.84 2.37 -13.67
C TYR A 23 32.74 2.14 -12.17
N LYS A 24 32.28 3.18 -11.46
CA LYS A 24 31.88 3.10 -10.05
C LYS A 24 30.43 3.55 -9.94
N VAL A 25 29.58 2.74 -9.33
CA VAL A 25 28.16 3.10 -9.09
C VAL A 25 28.00 3.53 -7.63
N PHE A 26 27.32 4.66 -7.43
CA PHE A 26 27.02 5.21 -6.12
C PHE A 26 25.51 5.48 -5.97
N ALA A 27 24.92 5.13 -4.83
CA ALA A 27 23.50 5.35 -4.58
C ALA A 27 23.28 6.43 -3.51
N THR A 28 22.45 7.43 -3.84
CA THR A 28 22.07 8.51 -2.90
C THR A 28 21.02 8.07 -1.87
N LYS A 29 20.31 6.99 -2.14
CA LYS A 29 19.19 6.49 -1.32
C LYS A 29 18.08 7.54 -1.16
N GLY A 30 17.66 8.14 -2.28
CA GLY A 30 16.68 9.21 -2.39
C GLY A 30 17.30 10.62 -2.41
N HIS A 31 16.47 11.62 -2.11
CA HIS A 31 16.89 13.02 -2.10
C HIS A 31 18.06 13.29 -1.14
N ILE A 32 19.04 14.08 -1.57
CA ILE A 32 20.16 14.56 -0.75
C ILE A 32 19.93 15.99 -0.25
N ARG A 33 19.07 16.76 -0.93
CA ARG A 33 18.63 18.13 -0.60
C ARG A 33 17.12 18.18 -0.59
N ASP A 34 16.56 18.97 0.33
CA ASP A 34 15.12 19.27 0.37
C ASP A 34 14.89 20.57 1.14
N LEU A 35 13.63 21.03 1.19
CA LEU A 35 13.21 22.15 2.02
C LEU A 35 13.34 21.78 3.51
N PRO A 36 13.88 22.68 4.37
CA PRO A 36 13.97 22.48 5.83
C PRO A 36 12.66 22.01 6.45
N VAL A 37 12.73 21.02 7.36
CA VAL A 37 11.55 20.40 7.97
C VAL A 37 10.78 21.33 8.93
N ARG A 38 11.46 22.33 9.52
CA ARG A 38 10.86 23.16 10.59
C ARG A 38 10.32 24.51 10.13
N THR A 39 10.55 24.87 8.89
CA THR A 39 10.17 26.18 8.32
C THR A 39 9.41 26.01 7.01
N LEU A 40 8.67 27.04 6.61
CA LEU A 40 8.01 27.06 5.31
C LEU A 40 9.06 26.94 4.17
N ALA A 41 10.17 27.64 4.30
CA ALA A 41 11.30 27.64 3.37
C ALA A 41 10.93 27.97 1.90
N VAL A 42 9.82 28.64 1.69
CA VAL A 42 9.33 29.18 0.41
C VAL A 42 9.13 30.68 0.60
N ASN A 43 9.80 31.48 -0.23
CA ASN A 43 9.69 32.92 -0.18
C ASN A 43 8.56 33.41 -1.11
N VAL A 44 7.36 33.55 -0.55
CA VAL A 44 6.17 33.98 -1.29
C VAL A 44 6.37 35.33 -1.97
N LYS A 45 7.08 36.29 -1.31
CA LYS A 45 7.34 37.64 -1.85
C LYS A 45 8.38 37.68 -2.98
N LYS A 46 9.20 36.62 -3.12
CA LYS A 46 10.16 36.43 -4.19
C LYS A 46 9.72 35.30 -5.13
N ASN A 47 8.53 35.43 -5.66
CA ASN A 47 8.01 34.51 -6.67
C ASN A 47 8.09 33.02 -6.26
N PHE A 48 7.77 32.72 -4.99
CA PHE A 48 7.78 31.38 -4.41
C PHE A 48 9.15 30.68 -4.38
N GLU A 49 10.24 31.41 -4.44
CA GLU A 49 11.60 30.89 -4.42
C GLU A 49 11.81 29.89 -3.27
N PRO A 50 12.12 28.60 -3.55
CA PRO A 50 12.35 27.59 -2.52
C PRO A 50 13.79 27.68 -2.01
N ARG A 51 13.97 27.53 -0.69
CA ARG A 51 15.28 27.44 -0.05
C ARG A 51 15.60 25.98 0.27
N TYR A 52 16.46 25.38 -0.54
CA TYR A 52 16.93 24.02 -0.33
C TYR A 52 18.15 23.94 0.58
N GLU A 53 18.24 22.89 1.40
CA GLU A 53 19.43 22.56 2.20
C GLU A 53 19.75 21.07 2.12
N ILE A 54 21.01 20.70 2.36
CA ILE A 54 21.40 19.30 2.47
C ILE A 54 20.72 18.70 3.70
N LEU A 55 20.04 17.57 3.51
CA LEU A 55 19.35 16.88 4.57
C LEU A 55 20.35 16.43 5.66
N PRO A 56 20.03 16.64 6.96
CA PRO A 56 20.97 16.32 8.05
C PRO A 56 21.49 14.89 8.06
N ASP A 57 20.63 13.92 7.70
CA ASP A 57 20.92 12.49 7.61
C ASP A 57 21.66 12.11 6.32
N LYS A 58 21.85 13.03 5.38
CA LYS A 58 22.52 12.83 4.10
C LYS A 58 23.91 13.49 4.01
N LYS A 59 24.37 14.15 5.06
CA LYS A 59 25.67 14.84 5.05
C LYS A 59 26.81 13.90 4.70
N ASP A 60 26.89 12.75 5.37
CA ASP A 60 27.94 11.75 5.11
C ASP A 60 27.85 11.20 3.67
N THR A 61 26.63 10.96 3.18
CA THR A 61 26.39 10.53 1.79
C THR A 61 26.86 11.57 0.78
N VAL A 62 26.65 12.85 1.04
CA VAL A 62 27.09 13.96 0.19
C VAL A 62 28.62 14.10 0.22
N GLU A 63 29.25 13.95 1.38
CA GLU A 63 30.71 14.00 1.50
C GLU A 63 31.38 12.85 0.74
N GLU A 64 30.83 11.63 0.87
CA GLU A 64 31.30 10.47 0.11
C GLU A 64 31.13 10.68 -1.40
N LEU A 65 29.96 11.19 -1.83
CA LEU A 65 29.68 11.51 -3.22
C LEU A 65 30.69 12.53 -3.78
N LYS A 66 30.97 13.63 -3.07
CA LYS A 66 31.95 14.63 -3.47
C LYS A 66 33.36 14.04 -3.59
N LYS A 67 33.74 13.16 -2.65
CA LYS A 67 35.03 12.48 -2.67
C LYS A 67 35.16 11.50 -3.85
N LEU A 68 34.08 10.85 -4.27
CA LEU A 68 34.10 9.99 -5.46
C LEU A 68 34.09 10.84 -6.73
N ALA A 69 33.30 11.89 -6.79
CA ALA A 69 33.24 12.81 -7.93
C ALA A 69 34.60 13.45 -8.23
N SER A 70 35.34 13.90 -7.20
CA SER A 70 36.69 14.50 -7.39
C SER A 70 37.76 13.54 -7.94
N LYS A 71 37.49 12.22 -7.88
CA LYS A 71 38.38 11.17 -8.41
C LYS A 71 37.92 10.61 -9.76
N SER A 72 36.83 11.15 -10.32
CA SER A 72 36.21 10.65 -11.53
C SER A 72 36.42 11.59 -12.69
N ASP A 73 36.68 11.02 -13.87
CA ASP A 73 36.90 11.76 -15.10
C ASP A 73 35.59 12.17 -15.75
N GLU A 74 34.54 11.34 -15.55
CA GLU A 74 33.19 11.56 -16.06
C GLU A 74 32.19 11.19 -14.97
N ILE A 75 31.07 11.94 -14.93
CA ILE A 75 29.98 11.73 -13.97
C ILE A 75 28.67 11.60 -14.73
N TYR A 76 27.93 10.53 -14.46
CA TYR A 76 26.61 10.27 -15.03
C TYR A 76 25.55 10.20 -13.93
N LEU A 77 24.40 10.86 -14.14
CA LEU A 77 23.28 10.90 -13.23
C LEU A 77 22.16 9.96 -13.76
N ALA A 78 22.09 8.76 -13.21
CA ALA A 78 21.22 7.69 -13.66
C ALA A 78 20.12 7.36 -12.62
N THR A 79 19.47 8.41 -12.10
CA THR A 79 18.30 8.31 -11.23
C THR A 79 17.09 7.84 -12.03
N ASP A 80 15.98 7.49 -11.35
CA ASP A 80 14.79 6.94 -11.98
C ASP A 80 14.21 7.87 -13.07
N PRO A 81 13.54 7.33 -14.09
CA PRO A 81 13.07 8.10 -15.25
C PRO A 81 11.74 8.80 -14.95
N ASP A 82 11.60 9.46 -13.80
CA ASP A 82 10.43 10.27 -13.45
C ASP A 82 10.84 11.65 -12.95
N ARG A 83 9.85 12.54 -12.72
CA ARG A 83 10.10 13.91 -12.25
C ARG A 83 10.85 13.97 -10.91
N GLU A 84 10.67 12.97 -10.05
CA GLU A 84 11.38 12.85 -8.77
C GLU A 84 12.86 12.53 -9.01
N GLY A 85 13.16 11.56 -9.90
CA GLY A 85 14.53 11.23 -10.27
C GLY A 85 15.23 12.37 -11.00
N GLU A 86 14.52 13.14 -11.83
CA GLU A 86 15.07 14.32 -12.48
C GLU A 86 15.46 15.41 -11.47
N ALA A 87 14.59 15.67 -10.48
CA ALA A 87 14.88 16.61 -9.39
C ALA A 87 16.04 16.13 -8.52
N ILE A 88 16.17 14.84 -8.26
CA ILE A 88 17.33 14.26 -7.54
C ILE A 88 18.59 14.49 -8.35
N SER A 89 18.59 14.25 -9.68
CA SER A 89 19.73 14.52 -10.56
C SER A 89 20.12 16.00 -10.53
N TRP A 90 19.14 16.91 -10.62
CA TRP A 90 19.37 18.34 -10.52
C TRP A 90 19.97 18.75 -9.16
N HIS A 91 19.49 18.19 -8.06
CA HIS A 91 20.06 18.43 -6.74
C HIS A 91 21.50 17.91 -6.63
N ILE A 92 21.81 16.76 -7.25
CA ILE A 92 23.17 16.21 -7.29
C ILE A 92 24.08 17.12 -8.10
N ALA A 93 23.66 17.53 -9.31
CA ALA A 93 24.42 18.45 -10.16
C ALA A 93 24.76 19.74 -9.42
N ASN A 94 23.78 20.33 -8.73
CA ASN A 94 23.97 21.56 -7.96
C ASN A 94 24.96 21.36 -6.78
N VAL A 95 24.93 20.22 -6.07
CA VAL A 95 25.85 19.92 -4.96
C VAL A 95 27.28 19.66 -5.44
N LEU A 96 27.43 19.11 -6.65
CA LEU A 96 28.73 18.81 -7.27
C LEU A 96 29.27 19.96 -8.12
N GLY A 97 28.46 21.01 -8.38
CA GLY A 97 28.83 22.13 -9.25
C GLY A 97 28.92 21.73 -10.73
N LEU A 98 28.12 20.74 -11.17
CA LEU A 98 28.04 20.35 -12.58
C LEU A 98 27.18 21.35 -13.36
N ASP A 99 27.52 21.55 -14.62
CA ASP A 99 26.70 22.35 -15.55
C ASP A 99 25.39 21.60 -15.85
N GLU A 100 24.24 22.24 -15.63
CA GLU A 100 22.93 21.68 -15.88
C GLU A 100 22.67 21.37 -17.37
N LYS A 101 23.42 22.05 -18.29
CA LYS A 101 23.38 21.82 -19.73
C LYS A 101 24.36 20.77 -20.21
N ALA A 102 25.19 20.23 -19.32
CA ALA A 102 26.08 19.13 -19.68
C ALA A 102 25.28 17.83 -19.90
N PRO A 103 25.70 16.98 -20.86
CA PRO A 103 25.02 15.69 -21.12
C PRO A 103 25.42 14.65 -20.06
N VAL A 104 24.93 14.85 -18.85
CA VAL A 104 25.24 13.98 -17.68
C VAL A 104 24.07 13.09 -17.27
N ARG A 105 22.86 13.35 -17.77
CA ARG A 105 21.64 12.62 -17.41
C ARG A 105 21.48 11.37 -18.26
N VAL A 106 21.32 10.23 -17.60
CA VAL A 106 21.13 8.91 -18.22
C VAL A 106 19.83 8.30 -17.77
N GLU A 107 19.05 7.74 -18.69
CA GLU A 107 17.74 7.14 -18.41
C GLU A 107 17.65 5.72 -18.98
N PHE A 108 16.97 4.86 -18.24
CA PHE A 108 16.58 3.54 -18.69
C PHE A 108 15.30 3.09 -17.98
N ASN A 109 14.35 2.55 -18.76
CA ASN A 109 13.04 2.09 -18.25
C ASN A 109 13.10 0.66 -17.67
N GLU A 110 14.21 -0.04 -17.86
CA GLU A 110 14.47 -1.36 -17.31
C GLU A 110 15.96 -1.51 -16.96
N ILE A 111 16.27 -2.34 -15.98
CA ILE A 111 17.64 -2.59 -15.57
C ILE A 111 18.12 -3.89 -16.26
N SER A 112 18.31 -3.80 -17.57
CA SER A 112 18.97 -4.83 -18.39
C SER A 112 20.32 -4.33 -18.88
N GLN A 113 21.22 -5.26 -19.25
CA GLN A 113 22.54 -4.88 -19.78
C GLN A 113 22.40 -4.00 -21.03
N LYS A 114 21.51 -4.39 -21.97
CA LYS A 114 21.22 -3.63 -23.20
C LYS A 114 20.72 -2.21 -22.90
N ALA A 115 19.76 -2.07 -21.97
CA ALA A 115 19.17 -0.78 -21.66
C ALA A 115 20.15 0.15 -20.92
N VAL A 116 20.93 -0.38 -19.95
CA VAL A 116 21.93 0.39 -19.22
C VAL A 116 23.05 0.88 -20.14
N GLN A 117 23.58 0.02 -21.01
CA GLN A 117 24.61 0.39 -21.97
C GLN A 117 24.09 1.39 -23.02
N LYS A 118 22.88 1.17 -23.52
CA LYS A 118 22.23 2.12 -24.45
C LYS A 118 22.01 3.48 -23.79
N GLY A 119 21.54 3.54 -22.56
CA GLY A 119 21.36 4.81 -21.82
C GLY A 119 22.66 5.58 -21.68
N LEU A 120 23.75 4.91 -21.29
CA LEU A 120 25.07 5.52 -21.15
C LEU A 120 25.69 5.97 -22.47
N SER A 121 25.33 5.37 -23.59
CA SER A 121 25.80 5.82 -24.91
C SER A 121 25.05 7.05 -25.44
N HIS A 122 23.96 7.44 -24.80
CA HIS A 122 23.12 8.59 -25.19
C HIS A 122 22.76 9.45 -23.98
N PRO A 123 23.73 10.02 -23.26
CA PRO A 123 23.46 10.93 -22.15
C PRO A 123 22.84 12.21 -22.69
N ARG A 124 21.95 12.82 -21.91
CA ARG A 124 21.27 14.08 -22.21
C ARG A 124 21.50 15.15 -21.13
N GLU A 125 21.07 16.35 -21.40
CA GLU A 125 20.95 17.42 -20.41
C GLU A 125 19.86 17.09 -19.38
N ILE A 126 19.93 17.72 -18.20
CA ILE A 126 18.85 17.68 -17.22
C ILE A 126 17.62 18.40 -17.78
N ASN A 127 16.46 17.75 -17.74
CA ASN A 127 15.21 18.35 -18.19
C ASN A 127 14.65 19.29 -17.11
N LEU A 128 14.89 20.58 -17.25
CA LEU A 128 14.45 21.59 -16.29
C LEU A 128 12.93 21.68 -16.16
N ASN A 129 12.15 21.32 -17.18
CA ASN A 129 10.69 21.32 -17.09
C ASN A 129 10.19 20.23 -16.10
N LEU A 130 10.83 19.05 -16.10
CA LEU A 130 10.57 18.00 -15.12
C LEU A 130 10.95 18.45 -13.70
N VAL A 131 12.11 19.12 -13.56
CA VAL A 131 12.54 19.70 -12.28
C VAL A 131 11.53 20.73 -11.80
N ASP A 132 11.08 21.62 -12.66
CA ASP A 132 10.09 22.67 -12.36
C ASP A 132 8.73 22.09 -11.97
N ALA A 133 8.28 21.02 -12.65
CA ALA A 133 7.06 20.31 -12.29
C ALA A 133 7.15 19.69 -10.88
N GLN A 134 8.31 19.12 -10.52
CA GLN A 134 8.56 18.58 -9.17
C GLN A 134 8.66 19.73 -8.15
N GLN A 135 9.35 20.82 -8.44
CA GLN A 135 9.43 22.01 -7.58
C GLN A 135 8.05 22.61 -7.32
N ALA A 136 7.23 22.78 -8.36
CA ALA A 136 5.86 23.26 -8.22
C ALA A 136 5.04 22.39 -7.26
N ARG A 137 5.07 21.07 -7.47
CA ARG A 137 4.41 20.11 -6.58
C ARG A 137 4.93 20.27 -5.14
N ARG A 138 6.25 20.30 -4.96
CA ARG A 138 6.87 20.39 -3.63
C ARG A 138 6.50 21.68 -2.92
N VAL A 139 6.48 22.81 -3.63
CA VAL A 139 6.08 24.11 -3.09
C VAL A 139 4.60 24.12 -2.72
N LEU A 140 3.70 23.65 -3.60
CA LEU A 140 2.26 23.56 -3.33
C LEU A 140 1.97 22.70 -2.09
N ASP A 141 2.57 21.51 -2.00
CA ASP A 141 2.37 20.62 -0.87
C ASP A 141 2.96 21.21 0.43
N ARG A 142 4.04 21.99 0.33
CA ARG A 142 4.62 22.74 1.44
C ARG A 142 3.69 23.86 1.91
N LEU A 143 3.14 24.66 0.99
CA LEU A 143 2.20 25.73 1.32
C LEU A 143 0.95 25.19 2.03
N VAL A 144 0.31 24.19 1.45
CA VAL A 144 -0.88 23.55 2.05
C VAL A 144 -0.54 22.92 3.41
N GLY A 145 0.50 22.11 3.47
CA GLY A 145 0.87 21.40 4.69
C GLY A 145 1.22 22.33 5.85
N TYR A 146 1.97 23.41 5.59
CA TYR A 146 2.44 24.32 6.64
C TYR A 146 1.46 25.43 7.01
N LYS A 147 0.50 25.75 6.15
CA LYS A 147 -0.51 26.76 6.41
C LYS A 147 -1.83 26.17 6.94
N VAL A 148 -2.28 25.03 6.39
CA VAL A 148 -3.58 24.42 6.76
C VAL A 148 -3.44 23.51 7.99
N SER A 149 -2.37 22.71 8.09
CA SER A 149 -2.21 21.78 9.22
C SER A 149 -2.22 22.48 10.60
N PRO A 150 -1.57 23.66 10.79
CA PRO A 150 -1.68 24.41 12.04
C PRO A 150 -3.11 24.83 12.40
N VAL A 151 -3.95 25.17 11.40
CA VAL A 151 -5.37 25.49 11.62
C VAL A 151 -6.11 24.29 12.19
N LEU A 152 -5.93 23.09 11.59
CA LEU A 152 -6.50 21.85 12.12
C LEU A 152 -6.00 21.56 13.54
N CYS A 153 -4.69 21.70 13.78
CA CYS A 153 -4.09 21.48 15.08
C CYS A 153 -4.64 22.44 16.17
N LYS A 154 -4.94 23.69 15.79
CA LYS A 154 -5.52 24.68 16.69
C LYS A 154 -6.98 24.37 17.00
N LYS A 155 -7.76 23.96 16.01
CA LYS A 155 -9.22 23.86 16.08
C LYS A 155 -9.74 22.47 16.50
N ILE A 156 -9.00 21.40 16.25
CA ILE A 156 -9.44 20.03 16.57
C ILE A 156 -8.52 19.44 17.64
N GLN A 157 -7.30 19.02 17.26
CA GLN A 157 -6.30 18.47 18.19
C GLN A 157 -4.90 18.52 17.58
N SER A 158 -3.87 18.35 18.40
CA SER A 158 -2.46 18.34 17.96
C SER A 158 -2.18 17.15 17.01
N ASN A 159 -1.09 17.28 16.24
CA ASN A 159 -0.56 16.23 15.35
C ASN A 159 -1.45 15.88 14.15
N LEU A 160 -2.31 16.80 13.69
CA LEU A 160 -3.07 16.66 12.45
C LEU A 160 -2.29 17.21 11.25
N SER A 161 -2.62 16.72 10.09
CA SER A 161 -2.07 17.20 8.81
C SER A 161 -3.13 17.30 7.72
N ALA A 162 -2.97 18.28 6.85
CA ALA A 162 -3.69 18.44 5.61
C ALA A 162 -2.72 18.40 4.42
N GLY A 163 -3.21 17.96 3.28
CA GLY A 163 -2.48 17.95 2.01
C GLY A 163 -3.48 17.86 0.86
N ARG A 164 -3.14 18.38 -0.32
CA ARG A 164 -4.05 18.44 -1.49
C ARG A 164 -4.67 17.08 -1.83
N VAL A 165 -3.84 16.09 -2.14
CA VAL A 165 -4.30 14.74 -2.49
C VAL A 165 -4.89 14.02 -1.27
N GLN A 166 -4.23 14.11 -0.11
CA GLN A 166 -4.66 13.48 1.14
C GLN A 166 -6.08 13.88 1.56
N SER A 167 -6.36 15.18 1.56
CA SER A 167 -7.63 15.73 2.07
C SER A 167 -8.81 15.38 1.17
N VAL A 168 -8.64 15.47 -0.15
CA VAL A 168 -9.68 15.06 -1.11
C VAL A 168 -9.91 13.55 -1.06
N THR A 169 -8.87 12.75 -0.91
CA THR A 169 -9.03 11.29 -0.77
C THR A 169 -9.81 10.93 0.50
N LEU A 170 -9.54 11.61 1.63
CA LEU A 170 -10.32 11.45 2.86
C LEU A 170 -11.79 11.82 2.64
N ARG A 171 -12.06 12.95 1.99
CA ARG A 171 -13.41 13.39 1.65
C ARG A 171 -14.19 12.32 0.89
N LEU A 172 -13.60 11.69 -0.12
CA LEU A 172 -14.25 10.62 -0.90
C LEU A 172 -14.69 9.46 -0.01
N ILE A 173 -13.87 9.08 0.97
CA ILE A 173 -14.19 8.00 1.92
C ILE A 173 -15.34 8.43 2.86
N VAL A 174 -15.29 9.65 3.37
CA VAL A 174 -16.32 10.21 4.26
C VAL A 174 -17.67 10.35 3.54
N GLU A 175 -17.67 10.87 2.31
CA GLU A 175 -18.89 11.01 1.50
C GLU A 175 -19.51 9.64 1.22
N ARG A 176 -18.72 8.63 0.88
CA ARG A 176 -19.19 7.25 0.69
C ARG A 176 -19.85 6.69 1.95
N GLU A 177 -19.25 6.89 3.10
CA GLU A 177 -19.83 6.43 4.37
C GLU A 177 -21.15 7.15 4.69
N ARG A 178 -21.24 8.45 4.36
CA ARG A 178 -22.49 9.22 4.48
C ARG A 178 -23.57 8.74 3.53
N GLU A 179 -23.22 8.42 2.28
CA GLU A 179 -24.13 7.78 1.32
C GLU A 179 -24.68 6.46 1.87
N ILE A 180 -23.82 5.62 2.44
CA ILE A 180 -24.22 4.34 3.02
C ILE A 180 -25.17 4.53 4.19
N ARG A 181 -24.89 5.48 5.09
CA ARG A 181 -25.75 5.77 6.26
C ARG A 181 -27.11 6.38 5.88
N ALA A 182 -27.14 7.14 4.80
CA ALA A 182 -28.37 7.77 4.29
C ALA A 182 -29.21 6.83 3.41
N PHE A 183 -28.65 5.68 3.01
CA PHE A 183 -29.30 4.77 2.08
C PHE A 183 -30.54 4.13 2.70
N LYS A 184 -31.61 4.12 1.94
CA LYS A 184 -32.87 3.46 2.30
C LYS A 184 -33.05 2.23 1.41
N PRO A 185 -33.04 1.02 1.98
CA PRO A 185 -33.27 -0.19 1.21
C PRO A 185 -34.67 -0.19 0.61
N GLU A 186 -34.79 -0.50 -0.66
CA GLU A 186 -36.06 -0.71 -1.37
C GLU A 186 -36.27 -2.21 -1.60
N GLU A 187 -37.45 -2.68 -1.32
CA GLU A 187 -37.84 -4.07 -1.51
C GLU A 187 -38.08 -4.36 -2.99
N TYR A 188 -37.60 -5.51 -3.45
CA TYR A 188 -37.90 -6.04 -4.78
C TYR A 188 -37.89 -7.57 -4.77
N TRP A 189 -38.59 -8.17 -5.71
CA TRP A 189 -38.79 -9.61 -5.80
C TRP A 189 -38.32 -10.14 -7.15
N PRO A 190 -37.10 -10.62 -7.29
CA PRO A 190 -36.67 -11.37 -8.45
C PRO A 190 -37.53 -12.62 -8.63
N PHE A 191 -37.99 -12.83 -9.86
CA PHE A 191 -38.92 -13.90 -10.20
C PHE A 191 -38.38 -14.72 -11.38
N TRP A 192 -38.42 -16.02 -11.24
CA TRP A 192 -37.97 -16.97 -12.26
C TRP A 192 -39.06 -18.04 -12.50
N SER A 193 -39.17 -18.47 -13.75
CA SER A 193 -39.87 -19.69 -14.10
C SER A 193 -38.86 -20.76 -14.48
N ILE A 194 -38.95 -21.91 -13.84
CA ILE A 194 -38.16 -23.09 -14.24
C ILE A 194 -39.01 -23.86 -15.24
N VAL A 195 -38.48 -24.02 -16.44
CA VAL A 195 -39.19 -24.70 -17.53
C VAL A 195 -38.35 -25.87 -18.03
N LYS A 196 -38.97 -26.86 -18.64
CA LYS A 196 -38.32 -28.01 -19.27
C LYS A 196 -38.32 -27.82 -20.77
N SER A 197 -37.16 -27.96 -21.40
CA SER A 197 -37.03 -27.95 -22.85
C SER A 197 -37.36 -29.35 -23.47
N ASP A 198 -37.58 -29.42 -24.74
CA ASP A 198 -37.81 -30.68 -25.47
C ASP A 198 -36.67 -31.71 -25.29
N SER A 199 -35.45 -31.23 -25.11
CA SER A 199 -34.30 -32.09 -24.74
C SER A 199 -34.33 -32.63 -23.31
N GLY A 200 -35.34 -32.28 -22.51
CA GLY A 200 -35.49 -32.69 -21.11
C GLY A 200 -34.66 -31.89 -20.09
N MET A 201 -33.92 -30.85 -20.52
CA MET A 201 -33.12 -30.00 -19.65
C MET A 201 -33.98 -28.91 -19.01
N ASN A 202 -33.73 -28.64 -17.71
CA ASN A 202 -34.38 -27.53 -17.00
C ASN A 202 -33.67 -26.20 -17.36
N VAL A 203 -34.46 -25.19 -17.64
CA VAL A 203 -34.00 -23.83 -17.97
C VAL A 203 -34.61 -22.84 -16.97
N LYS A 204 -33.81 -22.00 -16.36
CA LYS A 204 -34.23 -20.91 -15.47
C LYS A 204 -34.46 -19.65 -16.28
N LEU A 205 -35.72 -19.26 -16.46
CA LEU A 205 -36.13 -18.08 -17.19
C LEU A 205 -36.36 -16.91 -16.22
N SER A 206 -35.62 -15.81 -16.35
CA SER A 206 -35.83 -14.62 -15.54
C SER A 206 -36.96 -13.74 -16.09
N LEU A 207 -37.90 -13.36 -15.25
CA LEU A 207 -38.97 -12.41 -15.62
C LEU A 207 -38.36 -11.04 -15.91
N ALA A 208 -38.68 -10.49 -17.06
CA ALA A 208 -38.07 -9.25 -17.55
C ALA A 208 -39.08 -8.15 -17.89
N THR A 209 -40.22 -8.52 -18.47
CA THR A 209 -41.17 -7.52 -18.98
C THR A 209 -42.63 -7.95 -18.76
N LEU A 210 -43.52 -6.93 -18.68
CA LEU A 210 -44.95 -7.07 -18.81
C LEU A 210 -45.40 -6.13 -19.95
N ASN A 211 -46.14 -6.64 -20.91
CA ASN A 211 -46.54 -5.87 -22.10
C ASN A 211 -45.34 -5.17 -22.78
N LYS A 212 -44.20 -5.89 -22.91
CA LYS A 212 -42.95 -5.39 -23.47
C LYS A 212 -42.25 -4.25 -22.67
N LYS A 213 -42.83 -3.82 -21.54
CA LYS A 213 -42.21 -2.82 -20.63
C LYS A 213 -41.46 -3.53 -19.51
N LYS A 214 -40.30 -3.00 -19.12
CA LYS A 214 -39.49 -3.55 -18.01
C LYS A 214 -40.35 -3.68 -16.74
N LEU A 215 -40.37 -4.86 -16.14
CA LEU A 215 -41.08 -5.16 -14.93
C LEU A 215 -40.12 -5.43 -13.77
N THR A 216 -40.41 -4.87 -12.61
CA THR A 216 -39.76 -5.19 -11.33
C THR A 216 -40.86 -5.32 -10.30
N LEU A 217 -41.00 -6.48 -9.70
CA LEU A 217 -42.00 -6.74 -8.66
C LEU A 217 -41.51 -6.15 -7.34
N LYS A 218 -42.37 -5.38 -6.67
CA LYS A 218 -42.04 -4.61 -5.47
C LYS A 218 -42.67 -5.16 -4.19
N SER A 219 -43.59 -6.11 -4.31
CA SER A 219 -44.25 -6.71 -3.15
C SER A 219 -44.64 -8.16 -3.42
N LYS A 220 -44.95 -8.88 -2.34
CA LYS A 220 -45.43 -10.26 -2.41
C LYS A 220 -46.77 -10.35 -3.16
N GLU A 221 -47.66 -9.35 -3.00
CA GLU A 221 -48.94 -9.29 -3.70
C GLU A 221 -48.77 -9.17 -5.22
N GLU A 222 -47.75 -8.46 -5.68
CA GLU A 222 -47.43 -8.39 -7.11
C GLU A 222 -46.88 -9.74 -7.63
N VAL A 223 -46.13 -10.46 -6.80
CA VAL A 223 -45.68 -11.83 -7.12
C VAL A 223 -46.85 -12.76 -7.26
N ASP A 224 -47.80 -12.76 -6.30
CA ASP A 224 -48.94 -13.64 -6.31
C ASP A 224 -49.85 -13.36 -7.52
N LYS A 225 -50.14 -12.09 -7.84
CA LYS A 225 -50.86 -11.69 -9.06
C LYS A 225 -50.13 -12.17 -10.34
N THR A 226 -48.82 -12.15 -10.33
CA THR A 226 -48.02 -12.63 -11.47
C THR A 226 -48.13 -14.14 -11.62
N ILE A 227 -48.10 -14.89 -10.51
CA ILE A 227 -48.30 -16.36 -10.51
C ILE A 227 -49.70 -16.69 -11.05
N ASP A 228 -50.75 -16.04 -10.54
CA ASP A 228 -52.11 -16.26 -10.97
C ASP A 228 -52.30 -15.97 -12.47
N ALA A 229 -51.68 -14.89 -12.97
CA ALA A 229 -51.75 -14.51 -14.39
C ALA A 229 -50.97 -15.47 -15.32
N LEU A 230 -49.97 -16.16 -14.79
CA LEU A 230 -49.14 -17.15 -15.52
C LEU A 230 -49.76 -18.55 -15.47
N GLN A 231 -50.76 -18.79 -14.64
CA GLN A 231 -51.37 -20.10 -14.48
C GLN A 231 -52.02 -20.56 -15.81
N GLY A 232 -51.62 -21.77 -16.28
CA GLY A 232 -52.15 -22.35 -17.52
C GLY A 232 -51.68 -21.66 -18.81
N ARG A 233 -50.66 -20.79 -18.75
CA ARG A 233 -50.09 -20.14 -19.92
C ARG A 233 -48.96 -20.97 -20.52
N ASP A 234 -48.93 -21.05 -21.85
CA ASP A 234 -47.82 -21.66 -22.57
C ASP A 234 -46.58 -20.74 -22.57
N TYR A 235 -45.42 -21.31 -22.36
CA TYR A 235 -44.11 -20.61 -22.43
C TYR A 235 -43.54 -20.77 -23.82
N VAL A 236 -43.83 -19.81 -24.70
CA VAL A 236 -43.42 -19.87 -26.11
C VAL A 236 -42.11 -19.12 -26.33
N VAL A 237 -41.17 -19.77 -26.96
CA VAL A 237 -39.88 -19.15 -27.41
C VAL A 237 -40.21 -18.18 -28.55
N THR A 238 -40.06 -16.88 -28.30
CA THR A 238 -40.41 -15.85 -29.28
C THR A 238 -39.23 -15.32 -30.06
N LYS A 239 -38.01 -15.49 -29.49
CA LYS A 239 -36.79 -15.04 -30.16
C LYS A 239 -35.56 -15.80 -29.67
N VAL A 240 -34.72 -16.23 -30.60
CA VAL A 240 -33.43 -16.86 -30.34
C VAL A 240 -32.34 -16.09 -31.07
N LYS A 241 -31.46 -15.43 -30.34
CA LYS A 241 -30.32 -14.72 -30.93
C LYS A 241 -29.01 -15.44 -30.57
N LYS A 242 -28.39 -16.05 -31.59
CA LYS A 242 -27.07 -16.68 -31.49
C LYS A 242 -26.00 -15.72 -32.05
N THR A 243 -25.00 -15.37 -31.25
CA THR A 243 -23.91 -14.46 -31.67
C THR A 243 -22.57 -14.93 -31.14
N VAL A 244 -21.52 -14.70 -31.90
CA VAL A 244 -20.17 -14.87 -31.42
C VAL A 244 -19.72 -13.55 -30.79
N THR A 245 -19.58 -13.54 -29.47
CA THR A 245 -19.07 -12.38 -28.73
C THR A 245 -17.57 -12.53 -28.51
N LYS A 246 -16.86 -11.40 -28.57
CA LYS A 246 -15.44 -11.31 -28.40
C LYS A 246 -15.12 -10.63 -27.06
N SER A 247 -14.12 -11.14 -26.37
CA SER A 247 -13.56 -10.50 -25.18
C SER A 247 -12.11 -10.14 -25.47
N HIS A 248 -11.82 -8.85 -25.46
CA HIS A 248 -10.47 -8.34 -25.71
C HIS A 248 -9.57 -8.52 -24.50
N ALA A 249 -8.29 -8.79 -24.78
CA ALA A 249 -7.27 -8.88 -23.75
C ALA A 249 -7.15 -7.53 -23.00
N PRO A 250 -6.98 -7.55 -21.68
CA PRO A 250 -6.75 -6.33 -20.91
C PRO A 250 -5.35 -5.77 -21.21
N ALA A 251 -5.21 -4.43 -21.11
CA ALA A 251 -3.93 -3.75 -21.28
C ALA A 251 -2.85 -4.28 -20.30
N PRO A 252 -1.57 -4.21 -20.65
CA PRO A 252 -0.49 -4.48 -19.71
C PRO A 252 -0.62 -3.56 -18.48
N PHE A 253 0.02 -3.92 -17.38
CA PHE A 253 -0.15 -3.18 -16.14
C PHE A 253 0.45 -1.78 -16.18
N ILE A 254 -0.31 -0.85 -15.62
CA ILE A 254 0.17 0.41 -15.03
C ILE A 254 0.17 0.28 -13.51
N THR A 255 0.75 1.23 -12.80
CA THR A 255 0.86 1.17 -11.32
C THR A 255 -0.48 0.89 -10.63
N SER A 256 -1.52 1.61 -10.99
CA SER A 256 -2.85 1.49 -10.37
C SER A 256 -3.51 0.16 -10.65
N SER A 257 -3.49 -0.32 -11.91
CA SER A 257 -4.12 -1.60 -12.27
C SER A 257 -3.36 -2.79 -11.69
N MET A 258 -2.03 -2.72 -11.57
CA MET A 258 -1.23 -3.72 -10.87
C MET A 258 -1.61 -3.79 -9.37
N GLN A 259 -1.75 -2.64 -8.71
CA GLN A 259 -2.14 -2.56 -7.30
C GLN A 259 -3.55 -3.12 -7.07
N GLN A 260 -4.49 -2.81 -7.97
CA GLN A 260 -5.87 -3.33 -7.92
C GLN A 260 -5.90 -4.86 -8.04
N ASP A 261 -5.23 -5.41 -9.04
CA ASP A 261 -5.23 -6.86 -9.27
C ASP A 261 -4.44 -7.62 -8.21
N ALA A 262 -3.34 -7.05 -7.71
CA ALA A 262 -2.59 -7.65 -6.61
C ALA A 262 -3.41 -7.74 -5.31
N LEU A 263 -4.21 -6.71 -4.99
CA LEU A 263 -5.12 -6.79 -3.85
C LEU A 263 -6.27 -7.78 -4.10
N ASN A 264 -6.95 -7.65 -5.23
CA ASN A 264 -8.17 -8.41 -5.52
C ASN A 264 -7.90 -9.91 -5.72
N LYS A 265 -6.83 -10.28 -6.44
CA LYS A 265 -6.51 -11.68 -6.78
C LYS A 265 -5.55 -12.34 -5.79
N LEU A 266 -4.62 -11.58 -5.22
CA LEU A 266 -3.55 -12.13 -4.40
C LEU A 266 -3.69 -11.80 -2.91
N GLY A 267 -4.63 -10.92 -2.54
CA GLY A 267 -4.81 -10.42 -1.17
C GLY A 267 -3.62 -9.59 -0.66
N MET A 268 -2.83 -9.00 -1.55
CA MET A 268 -1.69 -8.16 -1.18
C MET A 268 -2.13 -6.73 -0.92
N THR A 269 -1.71 -6.14 0.20
CA THR A 269 -1.97 -4.72 0.47
C THR A 269 -1.19 -3.82 -0.50
N LEU A 270 -1.61 -2.54 -0.63
CA LEU A 270 -0.88 -1.55 -1.45
C LEU A 270 0.60 -1.48 -1.09
N GLN A 271 0.93 -1.47 0.22
CA GLN A 271 2.31 -1.43 0.70
C GLN A 271 3.09 -2.69 0.34
N GLN A 272 2.49 -3.88 0.48
CA GLN A 272 3.13 -5.14 0.11
C GLN A 272 3.38 -5.21 -1.39
N THR A 273 2.41 -4.78 -2.20
CA THR A 273 2.53 -4.73 -3.66
C THR A 273 3.64 -3.77 -4.09
N SER A 274 3.65 -2.55 -3.53
CA SER A 274 4.68 -1.56 -3.86
C SER A 274 6.08 -2.03 -3.47
N SER A 275 6.24 -2.62 -2.28
CA SER A 275 7.55 -3.13 -1.83
C SER A 275 8.03 -4.31 -2.67
N ALA A 276 7.12 -5.21 -3.06
CA ALA A 276 7.46 -6.34 -3.93
C ALA A 276 7.82 -5.88 -5.34
N ALA A 277 7.05 -4.94 -5.91
CA ALA A 277 7.33 -4.36 -7.21
C ALA A 277 8.69 -3.64 -7.25
N GLN A 278 9.00 -2.85 -6.21
CA GLN A 278 10.28 -2.17 -6.07
C GLN A 278 11.44 -3.17 -6.06
N ALA A 279 11.32 -4.26 -5.29
CA ALA A 279 12.34 -5.29 -5.24
C ALA A 279 12.54 -6.01 -6.59
N LEU A 280 11.45 -6.33 -7.29
CA LEU A 280 11.50 -6.96 -8.63
C LEU A 280 12.13 -6.04 -9.68
N TYR A 281 11.92 -4.73 -9.57
CA TYR A 281 12.52 -3.74 -10.45
C TYR A 281 14.00 -3.49 -10.13
N GLU A 282 14.36 -3.33 -8.85
CA GLU A 282 15.76 -3.07 -8.43
C GLU A 282 16.68 -4.29 -8.56
N GLY A 283 16.10 -5.48 -8.55
CA GLY A 283 16.78 -6.76 -8.67
C GLY A 283 16.68 -7.62 -7.42
N VAL A 284 16.46 -8.89 -7.66
CA VAL A 284 16.40 -9.98 -6.68
C VAL A 284 17.60 -10.90 -6.88
N ASP A 285 18.07 -11.52 -5.81
CA ASP A 285 19.22 -12.44 -5.89
C ASP A 285 18.77 -13.76 -6.53
N ILE A 286 19.38 -14.10 -7.66
CA ILE A 286 19.17 -15.37 -8.39
C ILE A 286 20.43 -16.22 -8.23
N PRO A 287 20.30 -17.46 -7.73
CA PRO A 287 21.45 -18.37 -7.55
C PRO A 287 22.28 -18.52 -8.83
N GLY A 288 23.59 -18.32 -8.72
CA GLY A 288 24.54 -18.40 -9.85
C GLY A 288 24.60 -17.14 -10.73
N GLU A 289 23.62 -16.24 -10.65
CA GLU A 289 23.58 -15.04 -11.49
C GLU A 289 23.73 -13.73 -10.69
N GLY A 290 23.52 -13.77 -9.37
CA GLY A 290 23.51 -12.59 -8.50
C GLY A 290 22.25 -11.77 -8.63
N LYS A 291 22.30 -10.46 -8.39
CA LYS A 291 21.14 -9.57 -8.49
C LYS A 291 20.73 -9.35 -9.94
N ILE A 292 19.45 -9.64 -10.22
CA ILE A 292 18.80 -9.49 -11.54
C ILE A 292 17.48 -8.76 -11.37
N ALA A 293 17.26 -7.71 -12.14
CA ALA A 293 15.96 -7.05 -12.27
C ALA A 293 15.04 -7.90 -13.16
N LEU A 294 13.77 -8.01 -12.76
CA LEU A 294 12.82 -8.90 -13.43
C LEU A 294 11.71 -8.17 -14.18
N ILE A 295 11.44 -6.92 -13.82
CA ILE A 295 10.35 -6.11 -14.41
C ILE A 295 10.84 -4.71 -14.77
N THR A 296 10.09 -4.05 -15.66
CA THR A 296 10.29 -2.64 -16.03
C THR A 296 9.96 -1.70 -14.88
N TYR A 297 10.19 -0.40 -15.07
CA TYR A 297 9.90 0.66 -14.10
C TYR A 297 8.46 0.64 -13.62
N ILE A 298 8.27 0.78 -12.31
CA ILE A 298 6.99 0.47 -11.63
C ILE A 298 6.07 1.67 -11.43
N ARG A 299 6.56 2.90 -11.55
CA ARG A 299 5.77 4.13 -11.42
C ARG A 299 5.40 4.67 -12.78
N THR A 300 4.40 4.06 -13.40
CA THR A 300 3.96 4.41 -14.76
C THR A 300 2.44 4.39 -14.85
N ASP A 301 1.92 5.29 -15.65
CA ASP A 301 0.53 5.33 -16.11
C ASP A 301 0.43 5.04 -17.63
N SER A 302 1.56 4.70 -18.26
CA SER A 302 1.64 4.34 -19.66
C SER A 302 1.37 2.84 -19.87
N THR A 303 0.54 2.52 -20.85
CA THR A 303 0.30 1.15 -21.34
C THR A 303 1.16 0.79 -22.55
N ARG A 304 2.09 1.68 -22.93
CA ARG A 304 2.99 1.49 -24.07
C ARG A 304 3.94 0.32 -23.81
N VAL A 305 4.21 -0.46 -24.86
CA VAL A 305 5.20 -1.54 -24.85
C VAL A 305 6.17 -1.32 -26.00
N SER A 306 7.45 -1.53 -25.77
CA SER A 306 8.47 -1.39 -26.82
C SER A 306 8.27 -2.40 -27.95
N PRO A 307 8.58 -2.02 -29.20
CA PRO A 307 8.47 -2.93 -30.35
C PRO A 307 9.24 -4.25 -30.18
N ASP A 308 10.44 -4.18 -29.60
CA ASP A 308 11.27 -5.36 -29.31
C ASP A 308 10.54 -6.32 -28.34
N ALA A 309 9.90 -5.80 -27.29
CA ALA A 309 9.16 -6.62 -26.33
C ALA A 309 7.89 -7.23 -26.94
N ILE A 310 7.19 -6.50 -27.81
CA ILE A 310 6.03 -7.01 -28.56
C ILE A 310 6.47 -8.16 -29.48
N ALA A 311 7.55 -7.98 -30.24
CA ALA A 311 8.06 -9.01 -31.14
C ALA A 311 8.44 -10.29 -30.39
N ALA A 312 9.21 -10.16 -29.31
CA ALA A 312 9.62 -11.28 -28.45
C ALA A 312 8.40 -12.00 -27.80
N ALA A 313 7.37 -11.23 -27.39
CA ALA A 313 6.16 -11.81 -26.82
C ALA A 313 5.38 -12.62 -27.86
N ARG A 314 5.24 -12.11 -29.08
CA ARG A 314 4.53 -12.78 -30.17
C ARG A 314 5.20 -14.09 -30.56
N GLU A 315 6.54 -14.09 -30.67
CA GLU A 315 7.34 -15.28 -30.90
C GLU A 315 7.11 -16.34 -29.82
N PHE A 316 7.28 -15.95 -28.57
CA PHE A 316 7.11 -16.83 -27.41
C PHE A 316 5.67 -17.40 -27.30
N ILE A 317 4.65 -16.58 -27.60
CA ILE A 317 3.24 -17.03 -27.59
C ILE A 317 3.02 -18.06 -28.71
N SER A 318 3.56 -17.79 -29.89
CA SER A 318 3.44 -18.71 -31.01
C SER A 318 4.07 -20.09 -30.75
N GLU A 319 5.25 -20.09 -30.13
CA GLU A 319 5.95 -21.33 -29.74
C GLU A 319 5.20 -22.11 -28.66
N LYS A 320 4.68 -21.41 -27.63
CA LYS A 320 4.11 -22.05 -26.45
C LYS A 320 2.63 -22.45 -26.61
N PHE A 321 1.84 -21.68 -27.37
CA PHE A 321 0.39 -21.84 -27.46
C PHE A 321 -0.10 -22.09 -28.89
N GLY A 322 0.72 -21.85 -29.91
CA GLY A 322 0.38 -21.95 -31.31
C GLY A 322 0.01 -20.61 -31.96
N SER A 323 0.00 -20.59 -33.30
CA SER A 323 -0.23 -19.37 -34.08
C SER A 323 -1.58 -18.71 -33.87
N ASP A 324 -2.63 -19.50 -33.57
CA ASP A 324 -3.99 -18.99 -33.36
C ASP A 324 -4.08 -18.04 -32.15
N TYR A 325 -3.17 -18.21 -31.16
CA TYR A 325 -3.10 -17.37 -30.00
C TYR A 325 -2.37 -16.05 -30.25
N VAL A 326 -1.74 -15.86 -31.41
CA VAL A 326 -1.09 -14.63 -31.83
C VAL A 326 -2.03 -13.84 -32.74
N PRO A 327 -2.47 -12.62 -32.37
CA PRO A 327 -3.35 -11.85 -33.24
C PRO A 327 -2.61 -11.44 -34.52
N GLU A 328 -3.31 -11.28 -35.62
CA GLU A 328 -2.74 -10.90 -36.92
C GLU A 328 -1.93 -9.60 -36.81
N LYS A 329 -2.50 -8.61 -36.16
CA LYS A 329 -1.81 -7.34 -35.86
C LYS A 329 -1.46 -7.28 -34.36
N PRO A 330 -0.30 -6.66 -33.99
CA PRO A 330 0.03 -6.45 -32.59
C PRO A 330 -1.07 -5.67 -31.86
N ASN A 331 -1.32 -6.07 -30.62
CA ASN A 331 -2.24 -5.33 -29.76
C ASN A 331 -1.58 -4.04 -29.25
N TYR A 332 -2.21 -2.91 -29.50
CA TYR A 332 -1.83 -1.60 -28.95
C TYR A 332 -2.94 -1.09 -28.06
N TYR A 333 -2.55 -0.49 -26.95
CA TYR A 333 -3.48 0.05 -25.96
C TYR A 333 -3.30 1.56 -25.87
N ALA A 334 -4.41 2.28 -25.87
CA ALA A 334 -4.37 3.74 -25.74
C ALA A 334 -3.90 4.13 -24.33
N SER A 335 -2.83 4.90 -24.23
CA SER A 335 -2.45 5.60 -23.01
C SER A 335 -3.32 6.86 -22.86
N LYS A 336 -3.50 7.33 -21.62
CA LYS A 336 -4.13 8.64 -21.38
C LYS A 336 -3.29 9.75 -22.03
N LYS A 337 -3.91 10.82 -22.48
CA LYS A 337 -3.18 11.98 -23.06
C LYS A 337 -2.12 12.57 -22.12
N SER A 338 -2.31 12.41 -20.82
CA SER A 338 -1.39 12.84 -19.76
C SER A 338 -0.35 11.79 -19.36
N ALA A 339 -0.34 10.61 -20.02
CA ALA A 339 0.66 9.59 -19.72
C ALA A 339 2.03 10.03 -20.22
N GLN A 340 3.07 9.86 -19.40
CA GLN A 340 4.45 10.16 -19.80
C GLN A 340 4.87 9.24 -20.93
N ASP A 341 5.02 9.76 -22.14
CA ASP A 341 5.38 8.99 -23.34
C ASP A 341 6.74 8.28 -23.21
N ALA A 342 7.60 8.75 -22.32
CA ALA A 342 8.90 8.14 -22.04
C ALA A 342 8.79 6.80 -21.31
N HIS A 343 7.68 6.55 -20.58
CA HIS A 343 7.51 5.34 -19.80
C HIS A 343 6.93 4.19 -20.62
N GLU A 344 7.26 2.97 -20.18
CA GLU A 344 6.62 1.74 -20.62
C GLU A 344 5.66 1.20 -19.54
N ALA A 345 4.78 0.28 -19.94
CA ALA A 345 3.96 -0.52 -19.05
C ALA A 345 4.83 -1.42 -18.16
N ILE A 346 4.29 -1.82 -17.02
CA ILE A 346 4.93 -2.79 -16.12
C ILE A 346 4.84 -4.17 -16.75
N ARG A 347 5.99 -4.73 -17.13
CA ARG A 347 6.13 -6.01 -17.80
C ARG A 347 7.39 -6.76 -17.35
N PRO A 348 7.49 -8.08 -17.58
CA PRO A 348 8.76 -8.78 -17.40
C PRO A 348 9.79 -8.26 -18.42
N ILE A 349 11.06 -8.20 -18.01
CA ILE A 349 12.17 -7.80 -18.90
C ILE A 349 12.36 -8.86 -19.99
N THR A 350 12.23 -10.14 -19.64
CA THR A 350 12.28 -11.26 -20.59
C THR A 350 11.23 -12.32 -20.25
N LEU A 351 10.63 -12.92 -21.26
CA LEU A 351 9.66 -14.01 -21.11
C LEU A 351 10.32 -15.39 -20.91
N THR A 352 11.61 -15.52 -21.17
CA THR A 352 12.35 -16.77 -20.95
C THR A 352 12.47 -17.11 -19.45
N ARG A 353 12.36 -16.13 -18.56
CA ARG A 353 12.29 -16.32 -17.11
C ARG A 353 10.84 -16.52 -16.68
N THR A 354 10.34 -17.74 -16.89
CA THR A 354 8.95 -18.06 -16.53
C THR A 354 8.76 -18.02 -15.02
N PRO A 355 7.53 -17.76 -14.53
CA PRO A 355 7.24 -17.83 -13.09
C PRO A 355 7.64 -19.17 -12.48
N GLU A 356 7.44 -20.27 -13.19
CA GLU A 356 7.76 -21.62 -12.74
C GLU A 356 9.26 -21.77 -12.45
N SER A 357 10.14 -21.20 -13.30
CA SER A 357 11.61 -21.24 -13.11
C SER A 357 12.08 -20.45 -11.89
N LEU A 358 11.28 -19.51 -11.40
CA LEU A 358 11.59 -18.64 -10.28
C LEU A 358 10.86 -19.00 -8.97
N LYS A 359 10.05 -20.08 -8.97
CA LYS A 359 9.19 -20.45 -7.84
C LYS A 359 9.94 -20.70 -6.55
N ASP A 360 11.09 -21.37 -6.62
CA ASP A 360 11.88 -21.73 -5.45
C ASP A 360 12.95 -20.66 -5.12
N VAL A 361 13.09 -19.66 -5.98
CA VAL A 361 14.07 -18.56 -5.85
C VAL A 361 13.44 -17.34 -5.20
N LEU A 362 12.25 -16.97 -5.63
CA LEU A 362 11.56 -15.79 -5.15
C LEU A 362 10.82 -16.05 -3.83
N ASN A 363 10.78 -15.06 -2.96
CA ASN A 363 9.89 -15.15 -1.81
C ASN A 363 8.42 -15.11 -2.26
N LYS A 364 7.51 -15.51 -1.35
CA LYS A 364 6.08 -15.67 -1.62
C LYS A 364 5.43 -14.45 -2.30
N TYR A 365 5.77 -13.23 -1.85
CA TYR A 365 5.17 -11.99 -2.38
C TYR A 365 5.76 -11.60 -3.73
N HIS A 366 7.08 -11.73 -3.88
CA HIS A 366 7.77 -11.48 -5.15
C HIS A 366 7.28 -12.44 -6.23
N TYR A 367 7.19 -13.75 -5.91
CA TYR A 367 6.70 -14.77 -6.82
C TYR A 367 5.27 -14.49 -7.29
N LYS A 368 4.35 -14.25 -6.34
CA LYS A 368 2.95 -13.99 -6.68
C LYS A 368 2.79 -12.76 -7.59
N LEU A 369 3.48 -11.66 -7.27
CA LEU A 369 3.40 -10.44 -8.04
C LEU A 369 4.07 -10.60 -9.40
N TYR A 370 5.23 -11.23 -9.48
CA TYR A 370 5.91 -11.50 -10.75
C TYR A 370 5.03 -12.35 -11.67
N LYS A 371 4.45 -13.42 -11.16
CA LYS A 371 3.52 -14.27 -11.91
C LYS A 371 2.34 -13.46 -12.45
N LEU A 372 1.73 -12.63 -11.64
CA LEU A 372 0.62 -11.77 -12.04
C LEU A 372 1.01 -10.81 -13.18
N ILE A 373 2.19 -10.17 -13.07
CA ILE A 373 2.72 -9.24 -14.09
C ILE A 373 3.03 -10.00 -15.38
N TYR A 374 3.66 -11.17 -15.27
CA TYR A 374 4.01 -12.03 -16.40
C TYR A 374 2.77 -12.49 -17.18
N GLU A 375 1.78 -13.05 -16.48
CA GLU A 375 0.54 -13.54 -17.08
C GLU A 375 -0.26 -12.39 -17.73
N ARG A 376 -0.31 -11.23 -17.10
CA ARG A 376 -1.00 -10.05 -17.64
C ARG A 376 -0.33 -9.52 -18.89
N PHE A 377 0.98 -9.44 -18.92
CA PHE A 377 1.74 -9.00 -20.09
C PHE A 377 1.55 -9.96 -21.25
N MET A 378 1.70 -11.27 -21.01
CA MET A 378 1.43 -12.29 -22.05
C MET A 378 0.01 -12.16 -22.60
N ALA A 379 -0.99 -12.14 -21.72
CA ALA A 379 -2.39 -12.01 -22.11
C ALA A 379 -2.62 -10.77 -22.99
N SER A 380 -1.97 -9.65 -22.66
CA SER A 380 -2.10 -8.40 -23.42
C SER A 380 -1.64 -8.53 -24.88
N GLN A 381 -0.76 -9.46 -25.19
CA GLN A 381 -0.23 -9.70 -26.53
C GLN A 381 -0.89 -10.90 -27.25
N MET A 382 -1.88 -11.55 -26.59
CA MET A 382 -2.61 -12.70 -27.15
C MET A 382 -3.88 -12.29 -27.89
N SER A 383 -4.38 -13.24 -28.69
CA SER A 383 -5.66 -13.12 -29.39
C SER A 383 -6.85 -13.01 -28.42
N GLU A 384 -7.91 -12.36 -28.85
CA GLU A 384 -9.17 -12.22 -28.12
C GLU A 384 -9.81 -13.58 -27.81
N ALA A 385 -10.49 -13.68 -26.67
CA ALA A 385 -11.33 -14.83 -26.38
C ALA A 385 -12.67 -14.71 -27.12
N LYS A 386 -13.17 -15.86 -27.65
CA LYS A 386 -14.43 -15.91 -28.38
C LYS A 386 -15.41 -16.81 -27.65
N TYR A 387 -16.67 -16.39 -27.60
CA TYR A 387 -17.73 -17.11 -26.93
C TYR A 387 -18.95 -17.21 -27.85
N ASN A 388 -19.58 -18.36 -27.85
CA ASN A 388 -20.93 -18.50 -28.37
C ASN A 388 -21.89 -17.97 -27.30
N SER A 389 -22.56 -16.86 -27.60
CA SER A 389 -23.56 -16.24 -26.74
C SER A 389 -24.95 -16.48 -27.34
N VAL A 390 -25.83 -17.05 -26.55
CA VAL A 390 -27.22 -17.33 -26.92
C VAL A 390 -28.12 -16.52 -25.99
N SER A 391 -28.99 -15.70 -26.56
CA SER A 391 -30.03 -14.98 -25.80
C SER A 391 -31.38 -15.45 -26.27
N VAL A 392 -32.21 -15.94 -25.37
CA VAL A 392 -33.55 -16.46 -25.66
C VAL A 392 -34.56 -15.60 -24.95
N GLU A 393 -35.56 -15.14 -25.71
CA GLU A 393 -36.73 -14.45 -25.19
C GLU A 393 -37.93 -15.43 -25.27
N VAL A 394 -38.62 -15.57 -24.15
CA VAL A 394 -39.80 -16.44 -24.01
C VAL A 394 -40.97 -15.61 -23.52
N THR A 395 -42.15 -15.86 -24.03
CA THR A 395 -43.38 -15.19 -23.57
C THR A 395 -44.37 -16.19 -22.98
N ALA A 396 -45.04 -15.79 -21.90
CA ALA A 396 -46.19 -16.49 -21.35
C ALA A 396 -47.33 -15.46 -21.17
N GLY A 397 -48.29 -15.44 -22.13
CA GLY A 397 -49.24 -14.34 -22.23
C GLY A 397 -48.54 -13.00 -22.44
N ASP A 398 -48.86 -12.01 -21.60
CA ASP A 398 -48.28 -10.66 -21.64
C ASP A 398 -46.88 -10.55 -20.96
N TYR A 399 -46.46 -11.61 -20.29
CA TYR A 399 -45.18 -11.64 -19.56
C TYR A 399 -44.05 -12.11 -20.44
N GLY A 400 -42.93 -11.35 -20.41
CA GLY A 400 -41.71 -11.69 -21.15
C GLY A 400 -40.61 -12.12 -20.20
N PHE A 401 -39.97 -13.23 -20.56
CA PHE A 401 -38.85 -13.84 -19.85
C PHE A 401 -37.59 -13.82 -20.69
N LYS A 402 -36.44 -13.83 -20.06
CA LYS A 402 -35.15 -13.91 -20.72
C LYS A 402 -34.25 -14.94 -20.06
N VAL A 403 -33.45 -15.60 -20.90
CA VAL A 403 -32.30 -16.38 -20.45
C VAL A 403 -31.13 -16.18 -21.41
N ASN A 404 -29.94 -16.05 -20.84
CA ASN A 404 -28.71 -15.92 -21.61
C ASN A 404 -27.81 -17.12 -21.30
N GLY A 405 -27.16 -17.62 -22.35
CA GLY A 405 -26.15 -18.65 -22.24
C GLY A 405 -24.85 -18.19 -22.92
N LYS A 406 -23.73 -18.59 -22.35
CA LYS A 406 -22.41 -18.27 -22.88
C LYS A 406 -21.48 -19.47 -22.76
N THR A 407 -20.96 -19.94 -23.88
CA THR A 407 -20.00 -21.05 -23.90
C THR A 407 -18.71 -20.63 -24.60
N PRO A 408 -17.52 -21.00 -24.07
CA PRO A 408 -16.28 -20.64 -24.69
C PRO A 408 -16.11 -21.37 -26.05
N LEU A 409 -15.84 -20.60 -27.10
CA LEU A 409 -15.51 -21.11 -28.43
C LEU A 409 -13.99 -21.18 -28.64
N PHE A 410 -13.30 -20.11 -28.18
CA PHE A 410 -11.84 -20.02 -28.22
C PHE A 410 -11.35 -19.29 -26.99
N LYS A 411 -10.42 -19.90 -26.26
CA LYS A 411 -9.93 -19.33 -24.98
C LYS A 411 -9.16 -18.03 -25.17
N GLY A 412 -8.37 -17.89 -26.26
CA GLY A 412 -7.54 -16.70 -26.46
C GLY A 412 -6.71 -16.38 -25.22
N TYR A 413 -6.61 -15.11 -24.85
CA TYR A 413 -5.86 -14.65 -23.67
C TYR A 413 -6.31 -15.27 -22.34
N THR A 414 -7.56 -15.76 -22.26
CA THR A 414 -8.06 -16.39 -21.01
C THR A 414 -7.41 -17.74 -20.71
N ALA A 415 -6.62 -18.28 -21.63
CA ALA A 415 -5.79 -19.45 -21.36
C ALA A 415 -4.68 -19.17 -20.36
N VAL A 416 -4.27 -17.90 -20.20
CA VAL A 416 -3.17 -17.46 -19.33
C VAL A 416 -3.66 -16.59 -18.20
N TYR A 417 -4.65 -15.75 -18.45
CA TYR A 417 -5.08 -14.70 -17.52
C TYR A 417 -6.60 -14.60 -17.44
N SER A 418 -7.15 -14.85 -16.26
CA SER A 418 -8.56 -14.59 -15.96
C SER A 418 -8.69 -13.20 -15.34
N ALA A 419 -9.66 -12.41 -15.80
CA ALA A 419 -10.01 -11.18 -15.10
C ALA A 419 -10.54 -11.49 -13.68
N TYR A 420 -10.30 -10.58 -12.73
CA TYR A 420 -10.96 -10.67 -11.43
C TYR A 420 -12.47 -10.47 -11.62
N VAL A 421 -13.23 -11.43 -11.18
CA VAL A 421 -14.68 -11.32 -11.09
C VAL A 421 -15.01 -10.97 -9.66
N ASP A 422 -15.69 -9.85 -9.44
CA ASP A 422 -16.17 -9.48 -8.13
C ASP A 422 -17.36 -10.39 -7.77
N GLU A 423 -17.10 -11.34 -6.86
CA GLU A 423 -18.12 -12.30 -6.39
C GLU A 423 -19.35 -11.62 -5.76
N SER A 424 -19.26 -10.32 -5.43
CA SER A 424 -20.41 -9.53 -4.96
C SER A 424 -21.40 -9.17 -6.06
N LYS A 425 -21.01 -9.31 -7.34
CA LYS A 425 -21.89 -9.22 -8.48
C LYS A 425 -22.38 -10.63 -8.79
N GLU A 426 -23.59 -10.92 -8.33
CA GLU A 426 -24.32 -12.13 -8.67
C GLU A 426 -24.66 -12.14 -10.17
N ASP A 427 -23.65 -12.41 -11.02
CA ASP A 427 -23.87 -12.74 -12.41
C ASP A 427 -24.01 -14.27 -12.50
N ASP A 428 -25.23 -14.75 -12.29
CA ASP A 428 -25.66 -16.14 -12.52
C ASP A 428 -25.45 -16.60 -14.01
N GLU A 429 -24.99 -15.69 -14.86
CA GLU A 429 -24.95 -15.87 -16.32
C GLU A 429 -23.60 -16.33 -16.89
N GLN A 430 -22.57 -16.49 -16.07
CA GLN A 430 -21.25 -16.88 -16.60
C GLN A 430 -21.17 -18.39 -16.88
N ASN A 431 -21.05 -18.72 -18.17
CA ASN A 431 -20.82 -20.08 -18.69
C ASN A 431 -21.98 -21.09 -18.56
N THR A 432 -23.22 -20.64 -18.60
CA THR A 432 -24.36 -21.54 -18.67
C THR A 432 -24.56 -22.07 -20.11
N LYS A 433 -24.44 -23.38 -20.30
CA LYS A 433 -24.79 -24.03 -21.56
C LYS A 433 -26.32 -24.19 -21.60
N LEU A 434 -26.99 -23.49 -22.52
CA LEU A 434 -28.40 -23.66 -22.77
C LEU A 434 -28.66 -24.86 -23.67
N PRO A 435 -29.79 -25.56 -23.53
CA PRO A 435 -30.26 -26.52 -24.54
C PRO A 435 -30.53 -25.80 -25.86
N GLU A 436 -30.57 -26.57 -26.92
CA GLU A 436 -30.99 -26.04 -28.22
C GLU A 436 -32.50 -25.71 -28.16
N MET A 437 -32.82 -24.47 -28.52
CA MET A 437 -34.18 -23.96 -28.57
C MET A 437 -34.37 -23.20 -29.88
N ASN A 438 -35.58 -23.29 -30.44
CA ASN A 438 -35.96 -22.59 -31.67
C ASN A 438 -37.16 -21.68 -31.40
N GLU A 439 -37.31 -20.66 -32.23
CA GLU A 439 -38.51 -19.81 -32.18
C GLU A 439 -39.75 -20.65 -32.49
N GLY A 440 -40.76 -20.53 -31.65
CA GLY A 440 -41.97 -21.32 -31.69
C GLY A 440 -42.02 -22.52 -30.73
N ASP A 441 -40.87 -22.92 -30.14
CA ASP A 441 -40.86 -24.03 -29.17
C ASP A 441 -41.71 -23.67 -27.96
N VAL A 442 -42.51 -24.66 -27.48
CA VAL A 442 -43.33 -24.52 -26.27
C VAL A 442 -42.65 -25.26 -25.12
N LEU A 443 -42.28 -24.50 -24.08
CA LEU A 443 -41.56 -25.04 -22.93
C LEU A 443 -42.56 -25.40 -21.82
N SER A 444 -42.40 -26.56 -21.20
CA SER A 444 -43.27 -27.00 -20.11
C SER A 444 -42.84 -26.36 -18.78
N LEU A 445 -43.76 -25.66 -18.13
CA LEU A 445 -43.53 -25.09 -16.77
C LEU A 445 -43.36 -26.22 -15.76
N ILE A 446 -42.33 -26.12 -14.92
CA ILE A 446 -42.12 -27.00 -13.76
C ILE A 446 -42.56 -26.29 -12.49
N GLU A 447 -41.98 -25.13 -12.20
CA GLU A 447 -42.25 -24.35 -10.98
C GLU A 447 -41.91 -22.87 -11.17
N HIS A 448 -42.50 -22.02 -10.33
CA HIS A 448 -42.07 -20.64 -10.17
C HIS A 448 -41.17 -20.49 -8.93
N LYS A 449 -40.11 -19.68 -9.03
CA LYS A 449 -39.25 -19.31 -7.92
C LYS A 449 -39.20 -17.80 -7.80
N TYR A 450 -39.21 -17.32 -6.57
CA TYR A 450 -39.08 -15.92 -6.26
C TYR A 450 -38.36 -15.75 -4.91
N GLU A 451 -37.75 -14.62 -4.71
CA GLU A 451 -37.03 -14.30 -3.48
C GLU A 451 -37.31 -12.85 -3.09
N GLN A 452 -37.50 -12.61 -1.80
CA GLN A 452 -37.52 -11.25 -1.27
C GLN A 452 -36.08 -10.73 -1.19
N LYS A 453 -35.81 -9.64 -1.87
CA LYS A 453 -34.51 -8.97 -1.82
C LYS A 453 -34.71 -7.48 -1.54
N PHE A 454 -33.69 -6.87 -0.96
CA PHE A 454 -33.61 -5.43 -0.74
C PHE A 454 -32.41 -4.88 -1.49
N THR A 455 -32.56 -3.68 -2.07
CA THR A 455 -31.43 -2.97 -2.65
C THR A 455 -30.37 -2.76 -1.57
N LYS A 456 -29.10 -2.91 -1.95
CA LYS A 456 -27.96 -2.76 -1.04
C LYS A 456 -27.36 -1.36 -1.19
N PRO A 457 -26.84 -0.75 -0.13
CA PRO A 457 -26.10 0.51 -0.25
C PRO A 457 -24.85 0.32 -1.11
N PRO A 458 -24.25 1.41 -1.64
CA PRO A 458 -22.99 1.31 -2.33
C PRO A 458 -21.92 0.73 -1.38
N THR A 459 -21.02 -0.08 -1.91
CA THR A 459 -19.97 -0.72 -1.10
C THR A 459 -18.96 0.30 -0.63
N ARG A 460 -18.42 0.12 0.59
CA ARG A 460 -17.26 0.86 1.08
C ARG A 460 -16.07 0.64 0.16
N TYR A 461 -15.16 1.60 0.13
CA TYR A 461 -13.94 1.43 -0.64
C TYR A 461 -12.99 0.42 0.00
N THR A 462 -12.41 -0.43 -0.84
CA THR A 462 -11.16 -1.15 -0.53
C THR A 462 -9.98 -0.29 -0.97
N GLU A 463 -8.76 -0.63 -0.55
CA GLU A 463 -7.55 0.05 -1.08
C GLU A 463 -7.53 0.02 -2.62
N ALA A 464 -7.91 -1.10 -3.26
CA ALA A 464 -7.96 -1.24 -4.71
C ALA A 464 -9.00 -0.32 -5.36
N SER A 465 -10.25 -0.34 -4.87
CA SER A 465 -11.31 0.49 -5.46
C SER A 465 -11.09 1.98 -5.20
N LEU A 466 -10.42 2.35 -4.09
CA LEU A 466 -10.03 3.73 -3.82
C LEU A 466 -8.95 4.21 -4.80
N VAL A 467 -7.90 3.42 -5.05
CA VAL A 467 -6.86 3.75 -6.04
C VAL A 467 -7.46 3.87 -7.44
N LYS A 468 -8.37 2.96 -7.80
CA LYS A 468 -9.12 3.04 -9.06
C LYS A 468 -9.88 4.37 -9.18
N LEU A 469 -10.62 4.74 -8.15
CA LEU A 469 -11.37 6.00 -8.13
C LEU A 469 -10.47 7.23 -8.19
N MET A 470 -9.35 7.22 -7.46
CA MET A 470 -8.36 8.30 -7.52
C MET A 470 -7.82 8.48 -8.93
N GLU A 471 -7.46 7.39 -9.60
CA GLU A 471 -7.00 7.39 -10.99
C GLU A 471 -8.08 7.90 -11.96
N GLU A 472 -9.31 7.39 -11.86
CA GLU A 472 -10.44 7.80 -12.71
C GLU A 472 -10.77 9.28 -12.57
N LYS A 473 -10.62 9.82 -11.36
CA LYS A 473 -10.88 11.24 -11.05
C LYS A 473 -9.63 12.14 -11.21
N GLY A 474 -8.50 11.61 -11.61
CA GLY A 474 -7.24 12.36 -11.76
C GLY A 474 -6.61 12.84 -10.45
N ILE A 475 -6.97 12.24 -9.32
CA ILE A 475 -6.48 12.61 -7.98
C ILE A 475 -5.17 11.88 -7.69
N GLY A 476 -4.06 12.62 -7.64
CA GLY A 476 -2.73 12.05 -7.45
C GLY A 476 -2.16 11.40 -8.70
N ARG A 477 -1.01 10.75 -8.55
CA ARG A 477 -0.24 10.08 -9.60
C ARG A 477 0.36 8.78 -9.03
N PRO A 478 0.95 7.89 -9.84
CA PRO A 478 1.52 6.61 -9.41
C PRO A 478 2.37 6.68 -8.13
N ALA A 479 3.18 7.73 -8.00
CA ALA A 479 4.03 7.93 -6.82
C ALA A 479 3.27 8.31 -5.54
N THR A 480 2.03 8.79 -5.63
CA THR A 480 1.28 9.35 -4.48
C THR A 480 0.16 8.46 -3.94
N TYR A 481 -0.30 7.45 -4.67
CA TYR A 481 -1.43 6.59 -4.23
C TYR A 481 -1.14 5.89 -2.90
N VAL A 482 -0.07 5.12 -2.82
CA VAL A 482 0.31 4.36 -1.61
C VAL A 482 0.62 5.27 -0.43
N PRO A 483 1.47 6.31 -0.57
CA PRO A 483 1.74 7.26 0.51
C PRO A 483 0.48 7.92 1.06
N THR A 484 -0.47 8.31 0.18
CA THR A 484 -1.72 8.96 0.60
C THR A 484 -2.57 8.04 1.48
N VAL A 485 -2.86 6.82 1.02
CA VAL A 485 -3.68 5.87 1.77
C VAL A 485 -3.01 5.47 3.10
N THR A 486 -1.68 5.26 3.07
CA THR A 486 -0.90 4.95 4.26
C THR A 486 -0.93 6.09 5.27
N LEU A 487 -0.82 7.33 4.80
CA LEU A 487 -0.84 8.52 5.66
C LEU A 487 -2.19 8.71 6.34
N LEU A 488 -3.31 8.50 5.63
CA LEU A 488 -4.65 8.56 6.20
C LEU A 488 -4.81 7.58 7.38
N GLY A 489 -4.33 6.35 7.22
CA GLY A 489 -4.31 5.36 8.31
C GLY A 489 -3.38 5.76 9.47
N THR A 490 -2.16 6.24 9.17
CA THR A 490 -1.18 6.66 10.18
C THR A 490 -1.68 7.87 11.00
N ARG A 491 -2.48 8.74 10.39
CA ARG A 491 -3.12 9.89 11.07
C ARG A 491 -4.42 9.53 11.78
N HIS A 492 -4.83 8.26 11.74
CA HIS A 492 -6.10 7.78 12.30
C HIS A 492 -7.33 8.51 11.73
N TYR A 493 -7.27 8.97 10.48
CA TYR A 493 -8.42 9.54 9.79
C TYR A 493 -9.32 8.44 9.24
N ILE A 494 -8.74 7.29 8.92
CA ILE A 494 -9.44 6.08 8.49
C ILE A 494 -8.91 4.87 9.25
N GLU A 495 -9.74 3.84 9.33
CA GLU A 495 -9.39 2.52 9.85
C GLU A 495 -9.83 1.43 8.87
N LYS A 496 -9.38 0.20 9.10
CA LYS A 496 -9.74 -0.95 8.28
C LYS A 496 -10.79 -1.80 9.00
N ASP A 497 -11.91 -2.02 8.32
CA ASP A 497 -12.92 -3.02 8.68
C ASP A 497 -12.82 -4.17 7.67
N GLY A 498 -12.08 -5.21 8.01
CA GLY A 498 -11.68 -6.27 7.09
C GLY A 498 -10.88 -5.72 5.90
N LYS A 499 -11.45 -5.83 4.69
CA LYS A 499 -10.84 -5.29 3.46
C LYS A 499 -11.25 -3.84 3.16
N TYR A 500 -12.21 -3.29 3.89
CA TYR A 500 -12.80 -1.98 3.64
C TYR A 500 -12.12 -0.87 4.44
N LEU A 501 -12.15 0.34 3.88
CA LEU A 501 -11.69 1.56 4.52
C LEU A 501 -12.90 2.31 5.08
N VAL A 502 -12.86 2.64 6.37
CA VAL A 502 -13.94 3.32 7.09
C VAL A 502 -13.38 4.62 7.67
N PRO A 503 -14.07 5.76 7.55
CA PRO A 503 -13.62 6.98 8.21
C PRO A 503 -13.82 6.87 9.71
N THR A 504 -12.88 7.40 10.48
CA THR A 504 -13.06 7.59 11.92
C THR A 504 -13.84 8.88 12.17
N LYS A 505 -14.34 9.08 13.41
CA LYS A 505 -14.93 10.34 13.83
C LYS A 505 -13.99 11.52 13.59
N LEU A 506 -12.70 11.33 13.90
CA LEU A 506 -11.67 12.34 13.63
C LEU A 506 -11.55 12.66 12.13
N GLY A 507 -11.60 11.65 11.27
CA GLY A 507 -11.58 11.83 9.81
C GLY A 507 -12.77 12.64 9.31
N GLU A 508 -13.96 12.40 9.86
CA GLU A 508 -15.17 13.17 9.53
C GLU A 508 -15.04 14.62 10.00
N GLU A 509 -14.60 14.86 11.24
CA GLU A 509 -14.39 16.20 11.80
C GLU A 509 -13.34 17.01 11.00
N VAL A 510 -12.24 16.37 10.59
CA VAL A 510 -11.22 16.98 9.72
C VAL A 510 -11.80 17.33 8.37
N THR A 511 -12.59 16.44 7.78
CA THR A 511 -13.25 16.67 6.48
C THR A 511 -14.20 17.86 6.57
N ASP A 512 -15.07 17.92 7.56
CA ASP A 512 -16.04 19.00 7.72
C ASP A 512 -15.35 20.35 7.93
N MET A 513 -14.30 20.38 8.74
CA MET A 513 -13.49 21.57 8.96
C MET A 513 -12.84 22.06 7.65
N LEU A 514 -12.25 21.14 6.89
CA LEU A 514 -11.60 21.48 5.63
C LEU A 514 -12.61 21.91 4.57
N VAL A 515 -13.77 21.28 4.46
CA VAL A 515 -14.85 21.69 3.52
C VAL A 515 -15.36 23.07 3.88
N LYS A 516 -15.50 23.38 5.18
CA LYS A 516 -15.97 24.72 5.65
C LYS A 516 -15.02 25.84 5.26
N TYR A 517 -13.71 25.67 5.49
CA TYR A 517 -12.74 26.79 5.35
C TYR A 517 -11.92 26.75 4.05
N PHE A 518 -11.77 25.58 3.44
CA PHE A 518 -10.91 25.35 2.26
C PHE A 518 -11.64 24.54 1.20
N PRO A 519 -12.83 24.99 0.74
CA PRO A 519 -13.65 24.21 -0.19
C PRO A 519 -12.91 23.83 -1.47
N ASP A 520 -12.04 24.72 -1.99
CA ASP A 520 -11.29 24.47 -3.23
C ASP A 520 -10.29 23.32 -3.04
N ILE A 521 -9.55 23.29 -1.92
CA ILE A 521 -8.60 22.20 -1.63
C ILE A 521 -9.34 20.87 -1.47
N MET A 522 -10.61 20.91 -1.08
CA MET A 522 -11.47 19.75 -0.95
C MET A 522 -12.21 19.38 -2.24
N ASP A 523 -12.13 20.21 -3.27
CA ASP A 523 -12.78 19.95 -4.55
C ASP A 523 -11.98 18.96 -5.40
N VAL A 524 -12.69 17.92 -5.89
CA VAL A 524 -12.10 16.86 -6.73
C VAL A 524 -11.60 17.38 -8.05
N LYS A 525 -12.39 18.23 -8.72
CA LYS A 525 -12.05 18.79 -10.04
C LYS A 525 -10.89 19.76 -9.94
N PHE A 526 -10.87 20.57 -8.86
CA PHE A 526 -9.76 21.48 -8.60
C PHE A 526 -8.44 20.72 -8.42
N THR A 527 -8.46 19.63 -7.63
CA THR A 527 -7.26 18.81 -7.41
C THR A 527 -6.81 18.12 -8.69
N ALA A 528 -7.73 17.57 -9.49
CA ALA A 528 -7.42 16.98 -10.78
C ALA A 528 -6.81 17.99 -11.75
N ASN A 529 -7.42 19.18 -11.88
CA ASN A 529 -6.92 20.27 -12.74
C ASN A 529 -5.53 20.76 -12.29
N MET A 530 -5.26 20.77 -10.98
CA MET A 530 -3.93 21.10 -10.47
C MET A 530 -2.89 20.04 -10.87
N GLU A 531 -3.23 18.75 -10.81
CA GLU A 531 -2.35 17.67 -11.29
C GLU A 531 -2.10 17.78 -12.81
N GLU A 532 -3.12 18.16 -13.60
CA GLU A 532 -2.97 18.44 -15.03
C GLU A 532 -2.06 19.66 -15.29
N LYS A 533 -2.22 20.74 -14.51
CA LYS A 533 -1.32 21.91 -14.60
C LYS A 533 0.14 21.56 -14.29
N LEU A 534 0.37 20.63 -13.34
CA LEU A 534 1.71 20.13 -13.05
C LEU A 534 2.28 19.29 -14.20
N ASP A 535 1.44 18.52 -14.90
CA ASP A 535 1.85 17.80 -16.11
C ASP A 535 2.10 18.80 -17.26
N ASP A 536 1.31 19.88 -17.41
CA ASP A 536 1.58 20.94 -18.39
C ASP A 536 2.94 21.63 -18.19
N ILE A 537 3.40 21.78 -16.94
CA ILE A 537 4.75 22.32 -16.64
C ILE A 537 5.81 21.34 -17.17
N GLU A 538 5.61 20.04 -16.97
CA GLU A 538 6.52 19.00 -17.42
C GLU A 538 6.76 19.03 -18.93
N TYR A 539 5.71 19.36 -19.70
CA TYR A 539 5.78 19.52 -21.16
C TYR A 539 6.21 20.94 -21.63
N GLY A 540 6.57 21.82 -20.72
CA GLY A 540 7.00 23.18 -21.01
C GLY A 540 5.86 24.12 -21.40
N GLY A 541 4.59 23.73 -21.20
CA GLY A 541 3.40 24.54 -21.54
C GLY A 541 3.10 25.64 -20.52
N LYS A 542 3.65 25.60 -19.32
CA LYS A 542 3.39 26.55 -18.22
C LYS A 542 4.63 26.86 -17.40
N VAL A 543 4.71 28.06 -16.89
CA VAL A 543 5.71 28.51 -15.92
C VAL A 543 5.22 28.11 -14.52
N TRP A 544 6.02 27.39 -13.76
CA TRP A 544 5.61 26.81 -12.49
C TRP A 544 5.23 27.86 -11.43
N GLN A 545 5.92 29.00 -11.39
CA GLN A 545 5.62 30.09 -10.45
C GLN A 545 4.21 30.66 -10.68
N ASN A 546 3.78 30.76 -11.94
CA ASN A 546 2.43 31.21 -12.26
C ASN A 546 1.36 30.27 -11.75
N VAL A 547 1.59 28.95 -11.92
CA VAL A 547 0.67 27.91 -11.41
C VAL A 547 0.57 27.94 -9.89
N VAL A 548 1.69 28.14 -9.19
CA VAL A 548 1.70 28.29 -7.74
C VAL A 548 1.05 29.61 -7.31
N GLY A 549 1.27 30.70 -8.07
CA GLY A 549 0.66 32.01 -7.82
C GLY A 549 -0.86 31.96 -7.93
N GLU A 550 -1.39 31.37 -9.00
CA GLU A 550 -2.84 31.17 -9.18
C GLU A 550 -3.48 30.36 -8.02
N PHE A 551 -2.77 29.37 -7.52
CA PHE A 551 -3.23 28.62 -6.33
C PHE A 551 -3.20 29.49 -5.07
N TYR A 552 -2.17 30.30 -4.91
CA TYR A 552 -1.94 31.09 -3.69
C TYR A 552 -2.86 32.31 -3.60
N ASP A 553 -3.41 32.77 -4.73
CA ASP A 553 -4.36 33.88 -4.76
C ASP A 553 -5.60 33.57 -3.90
N GLY A 554 -5.91 34.46 -2.96
CA GLY A 554 -6.97 34.29 -1.97
C GLY A 554 -6.74 33.18 -0.91
N PHE A 555 -5.62 32.44 -0.99
CA PHE A 555 -5.34 31.36 -0.03
C PHE A 555 -5.02 31.89 1.39
N GLU A 556 -4.26 32.97 1.50
CA GLU A 556 -3.98 33.64 2.78
C GLU A 556 -5.24 34.19 3.45
N ASP A 557 -6.18 34.73 2.68
CA ASP A 557 -7.44 35.25 3.22
C ASP A 557 -8.27 34.12 3.84
N LYS A 558 -8.29 32.95 3.20
CA LYS A 558 -8.94 31.75 3.76
C LYS A 558 -8.27 31.25 5.04
N ILE A 559 -6.94 31.29 5.09
CA ILE A 559 -6.18 30.98 6.31
C ILE A 559 -6.49 31.98 7.42
N ALA A 560 -6.53 33.29 7.10
CA ALA A 560 -6.87 34.34 8.07
C ALA A 560 -8.31 34.19 8.59
N ALA A 561 -9.27 33.96 7.70
CA ALA A 561 -10.66 33.72 8.04
C ALA A 561 -10.80 32.46 8.96
N ALA A 562 -10.14 31.36 8.60
CA ALA A 562 -10.15 30.16 9.42
C ALA A 562 -9.53 30.37 10.81
N ASN A 563 -8.48 31.17 10.93
CA ASN A 563 -7.85 31.48 12.23
C ASN A 563 -8.66 32.47 13.06
N GLY A 564 -9.39 33.41 12.43
CA GLY A 564 -10.22 34.43 13.07
C GLY A 564 -11.56 33.90 13.61
N ASP A 565 -12.06 32.81 13.03
CA ASP A 565 -13.30 32.17 13.51
C ASP A 565 -13.08 31.54 14.91
N SER A 566 -13.99 31.81 15.86
CA SER A 566 -13.96 31.26 17.21
C SER A 566 -14.37 29.80 17.29
N PHE A 567 -14.95 29.24 16.22
CA PHE A 567 -15.37 27.85 16.18
C PHE A 567 -14.18 26.89 16.39
N SER A 568 -14.31 25.96 17.33
CA SER A 568 -13.32 24.94 17.64
C SER A 568 -14.04 23.66 18.08
N LEU A 569 -13.62 22.52 17.54
CA LEU A 569 -14.04 21.19 17.98
C LEU A 569 -13.13 20.66 19.10
N LYS A 570 -12.11 21.43 19.46
CA LYS A 570 -11.21 21.07 20.54
C LYS A 570 -12.01 21.03 21.83
N ALA A 571 -12.07 19.85 22.46
CA ALA A 571 -12.66 19.73 23.77
C ALA A 571 -12.03 20.82 24.71
N ALA A 572 -12.86 21.55 25.41
CA ALA A 572 -12.37 22.47 26.45
C ALA A 572 -11.43 21.67 27.34
N ASP A 573 -10.23 22.21 27.59
CA ASP A 573 -9.30 21.57 28.53
C ASP A 573 -10.06 21.30 29.83
N GLU A 574 -10.15 20.05 30.25
CA GLU A 574 -10.80 19.68 31.52
C GLU A 574 -9.99 20.31 32.65
N VAL A 575 -10.58 21.31 33.28
CA VAL A 575 -9.91 22.04 34.34
C VAL A 575 -9.90 21.20 35.63
N SER A 576 -8.71 20.95 36.16
CA SER A 576 -8.54 20.23 37.39
C SER A 576 -8.62 21.18 38.59
N ASN A 577 -8.86 20.63 39.76
CA ASN A 577 -8.80 21.39 41.06
C ASN A 577 -7.35 21.63 41.55
N VAL A 578 -6.33 21.18 40.77
CA VAL A 578 -4.92 21.34 41.14
C VAL A 578 -4.37 22.67 40.62
N LYS A 579 -3.79 23.46 41.50
CA LYS A 579 -3.11 24.71 41.14
C LYS A 579 -1.68 24.47 40.68
N CYS A 580 -1.25 25.25 39.71
CA CYS A 580 0.13 25.27 39.22
C CYS A 580 1.04 25.93 40.29
N ASP A 581 2.07 25.23 40.74
CA ASP A 581 3.02 25.72 41.73
C ASP A 581 3.83 26.94 41.27
N LYS A 582 3.96 27.12 39.94
CA LYS A 582 4.76 28.22 39.35
C LYS A 582 3.98 29.51 39.11
N CYS A 583 2.67 29.44 38.84
CA CYS A 583 1.89 30.63 38.49
C CYS A 583 0.48 30.68 39.08
N GLY A 584 0.08 29.74 39.93
CA GLY A 584 -1.19 29.72 40.65
C GLY A 584 -2.42 29.37 39.81
N ALA A 585 -2.32 29.28 38.48
CA ALA A 585 -3.45 28.92 37.61
C ALA A 585 -3.91 27.48 37.84
N PHE A 586 -5.21 27.20 37.74
CA PHE A 586 -5.71 25.81 37.77
C PHE A 586 -5.18 25.03 36.57
N MET A 587 -4.58 23.87 36.86
CA MET A 587 -4.01 23.02 35.82
C MET A 587 -5.11 22.30 35.02
N VAL A 588 -4.83 22.02 33.77
CA VAL A 588 -5.75 21.34 32.87
C VAL A 588 -5.25 19.94 32.53
N ILE A 589 -6.17 19.00 32.37
CA ILE A 589 -5.85 17.63 32.01
C ILE A 589 -5.61 17.55 30.49
N ARG A 590 -4.42 17.09 30.10
CA ARG A 590 -4.05 16.89 28.69
C ARG A 590 -3.59 15.47 28.42
N ASN A 591 -3.81 15.00 27.21
CA ASN A 591 -3.31 13.71 26.73
C ASN A 591 -1.89 13.88 26.18
N GLY A 592 -0.93 13.17 26.75
CA GLY A 592 0.46 13.11 26.30
C GLY A 592 0.85 11.75 25.75
N LYS A 593 2.08 11.62 25.27
CA LYS A 593 2.64 10.37 24.73
C LYS A 593 2.58 9.18 25.71
N PHE A 594 2.56 9.48 27.01
CA PHE A 594 2.58 8.48 28.09
C PHE A 594 1.28 8.43 28.90
N GLY A 595 0.18 9.00 28.38
CA GLY A 595 -1.11 9.06 29.06
C GLY A 595 -1.53 10.49 29.44
N LYS A 596 -2.60 10.59 30.25
CA LYS A 596 -3.09 11.89 30.76
C LYS A 596 -2.12 12.48 31.77
N PHE A 597 -1.95 13.81 31.74
CA PHE A 597 -1.14 14.57 32.67
C PHE A 597 -1.75 15.94 32.90
N LEU A 598 -1.39 16.58 33.98
CA LEU A 598 -1.78 17.96 34.33
C LEU A 598 -0.79 18.94 33.68
N ALA A 599 -1.29 19.89 32.92
CA ALA A 599 -0.51 20.95 32.28
C ALA A 599 -0.98 22.32 32.75
N CYS A 600 -0.07 23.26 32.88
CA CYS A 600 -0.45 24.65 33.15
C CYS A 600 -1.09 25.28 31.92
N PRO A 601 -2.28 25.93 32.03
CA PRO A 601 -2.96 26.58 30.91
C PRO A 601 -2.17 27.77 30.33
N ASN A 602 -1.26 28.35 31.12
CA ASN A 602 -0.43 29.49 30.70
C ASN A 602 0.78 29.13 29.83
N TYR A 603 0.83 27.87 29.28
CA TYR A 603 1.85 27.51 28.30
C TYR A 603 1.73 28.41 27.05
N PRO A 604 2.84 28.90 26.47
CA PRO A 604 4.25 28.59 26.73
C PRO A 604 4.93 29.44 27.82
N LYS A 605 4.22 30.43 28.43
CA LYS A 605 4.79 31.26 29.45
C LYS A 605 5.11 30.47 30.74
N CYS A 606 4.25 29.53 31.11
CA CYS A 606 4.48 28.58 32.20
C CYS A 606 4.46 27.16 31.69
N LYS A 607 5.60 26.47 31.76
CA LYS A 607 5.79 25.10 31.25
C LYS A 607 5.58 24.00 32.29
N ASN A 608 4.89 24.33 33.42
CA ASN A 608 4.71 23.38 34.51
C ASN A 608 3.75 22.24 34.13
N THR A 609 4.14 21.02 34.48
CA THR A 609 3.33 19.81 34.30
C THR A 609 3.39 18.96 35.56
N LYS A 610 2.31 18.21 35.86
CA LYS A 610 2.23 17.25 36.97
C LYS A 610 1.63 15.94 36.49
N PRO A 611 1.99 14.80 37.11
CA PRO A 611 1.29 13.53 36.87
C PRO A 611 -0.19 13.63 37.23
N ILE A 612 -1.04 12.80 36.57
CA ILE A 612 -2.49 12.82 36.81
C ILE A 612 -2.85 12.32 38.24
N GLU A 613 -1.97 11.50 38.84
CA GLU A 613 -2.13 10.93 40.16
C GLU A 613 -2.24 12.01 41.28
N VAL A 614 -1.80 13.23 41.03
CA VAL A 614 -1.97 14.38 41.95
C VAL A 614 -3.44 14.74 42.18
N LEU A 615 -4.36 14.37 41.29
CA LEU A 615 -5.81 14.53 41.47
C LEU A 615 -6.38 13.64 42.58
N THR A 616 -5.71 12.55 42.95
CA THR A 616 -6.18 11.56 43.92
C THR A 616 -5.56 11.72 45.33
N GLY A 617 -4.90 12.87 45.62
CA GLY A 617 -4.43 13.22 46.97
C GLY A 617 -3.05 12.66 47.36
N GLY A 618 -2.23 12.24 46.41
CA GLY A 618 -0.83 11.84 46.66
C GLY A 618 0.09 13.05 46.72
N GLU A 619 0.78 13.28 47.85
CA GLU A 619 1.78 14.35 48.01
C GLU A 619 2.98 14.13 47.07
N ALA A 620 3.25 15.08 46.21
CA ALA A 620 4.42 15.09 45.31
C ALA A 620 5.63 15.68 46.06
N LYS A 621 6.71 14.91 46.18
CA LYS A 621 8.01 15.43 46.59
C LYS A 621 8.62 16.33 45.51
N PRO A 622 9.28 17.44 45.86
CA PRO A 622 9.85 18.39 44.91
C PRO A 622 11.03 17.77 44.14
N GLN A 623 11.01 17.89 42.81
CA GLN A 623 12.18 17.61 41.97
C GLN A 623 13.03 18.86 41.81
N THR A 624 14.32 18.72 42.11
CA THR A 624 15.38 19.70 41.91
C THR A 624 15.68 19.88 40.42
N ASP A 625 15.97 21.14 40.07
CA ASP A 625 16.36 21.61 38.74
C ASP A 625 17.68 20.95 38.27
N GLY A 626 17.71 20.57 37.01
CA GLY A 626 18.95 20.20 36.34
C GLY A 626 18.74 19.44 35.04
N ASP A 627 19.15 20.08 33.96
CA ASP A 627 19.61 19.62 32.69
C ASP A 627 18.65 19.43 31.50
N SER A 628 18.99 20.21 30.51
CA SER A 628 18.57 20.24 29.14
C SER A 628 18.73 18.88 28.43
N PHE A 629 17.63 18.31 27.98
CA PHE A 629 17.65 17.08 27.18
C PHE A 629 17.38 17.40 25.72
N SER A 630 18.41 17.17 24.91
CA SER A 630 18.39 17.26 23.45
C SER A 630 17.55 16.15 22.82
N LEU A 631 16.61 16.54 21.97
CA LEU A 631 15.76 15.64 21.19
C LEU A 631 16.56 14.96 20.06
N ARG A 632 16.68 13.65 20.10
CA ARG A 632 16.94 12.83 18.92
C ARG A 632 15.66 12.18 18.44
N PRO A 633 15.34 12.17 17.15
CA PRO A 633 14.18 11.48 16.62
C PRO A 633 14.50 10.01 16.37
N SER A 634 13.71 9.10 16.93
CA SER A 634 13.69 7.70 16.55
C SER A 634 12.34 7.34 15.94
N SER A 635 12.44 6.65 14.83
CA SER A 635 11.40 6.06 13.99
C SER A 635 10.43 5.14 14.72
N GLY A 636 9.14 5.30 14.41
CA GLY A 636 8.12 4.26 14.31
C GLY A 636 7.77 3.45 15.54
N SER A 637 6.65 3.74 16.18
CA SER A 637 5.89 2.69 16.89
C SER A 637 4.40 3.05 17.02
N VAL A 638 3.61 2.01 16.81
CA VAL A 638 2.16 1.85 16.90
C VAL A 638 1.59 2.39 18.20
N ALA A 639 0.43 3.09 18.13
CA ALA A 639 -0.32 3.57 19.28
C ALA A 639 -0.99 2.41 20.05
N PRO A 640 -1.09 2.50 21.38
CA PRO A 640 -1.90 1.59 22.17
C PRO A 640 -3.30 2.15 22.42
N GLU A 641 -4.28 1.24 22.40
CA GLU A 641 -5.65 1.38 22.83
C GLU A 641 -5.77 1.87 24.30
N GLU A 642 -6.91 2.47 24.63
CA GLU A 642 -7.27 2.96 25.96
C GLU A 642 -6.94 1.95 27.07
N GLN A 643 -6.15 2.39 28.04
CA GLN A 643 -5.84 1.59 29.22
C GLN A 643 -6.64 2.09 30.42
N SER A 644 -7.54 1.21 30.91
CA SER A 644 -8.05 1.24 32.28
C SER A 644 -6.90 1.30 33.30
N ALA A 645 -7.16 1.91 34.46
CA ALA A 645 -6.19 2.03 35.56
C ALA A 645 -5.53 0.66 35.86
N PRO A 646 -4.22 0.64 36.22
CA PRO A 646 -3.52 -0.62 36.47
C PRO A 646 -4.15 -1.35 37.67
N GLU A 647 -4.76 -2.51 37.41
CA GLU A 647 -5.30 -3.37 38.46
C GLU A 647 -4.16 -3.90 39.32
N ALA A 648 -4.26 -3.67 40.61
CA ALA A 648 -3.36 -4.28 41.60
C ALA A 648 -3.70 -5.79 41.67
N THR A 649 -2.74 -6.63 41.32
CA THR A 649 -2.95 -8.11 41.21
C THR A 649 -2.86 -8.85 42.54
N GLY A 650 -2.70 -8.15 43.66
CA GLY A 650 -2.48 -8.75 44.97
C GLY A 650 -1.09 -9.39 45.19
N GLU A 651 -0.26 -9.44 44.14
CA GLU A 651 1.12 -9.94 44.23
C GLU A 651 2.10 -8.83 44.66
N VAL A 652 3.08 -9.17 45.47
CA VAL A 652 4.13 -8.28 45.93
C VAL A 652 5.47 -8.55 45.23
N CYS A 653 6.25 -7.53 45.00
CA CYS A 653 7.55 -7.64 44.37
C CYS A 653 8.57 -8.32 45.30
N GLU A 654 9.14 -9.42 44.84
CA GLU A 654 10.13 -10.21 45.57
C GLU A 654 11.42 -9.44 45.93
N LYS A 655 11.69 -8.31 45.21
CA LYS A 655 12.90 -7.51 45.40
C LYS A 655 12.74 -6.33 46.35
N CYS A 656 11.53 -5.76 46.47
CA CYS A 656 11.33 -4.56 47.28
C CYS A 656 10.01 -4.51 48.10
N GLY A 657 9.20 -5.60 48.06
CA GLY A 657 7.96 -5.72 48.81
C GLY A 657 6.78 -4.85 48.36
N ARG A 658 6.96 -4.01 47.31
CA ARG A 658 5.88 -3.16 46.76
C ARG A 658 4.93 -3.95 45.89
N PRO A 659 3.65 -3.56 45.72
CA PRO A 659 2.70 -4.26 44.87
C PRO A 659 3.18 -4.37 43.39
N MET A 660 2.85 -5.49 42.75
CA MET A 660 3.02 -5.67 41.33
C MET A 660 1.77 -5.16 40.60
N VAL A 661 1.95 -4.41 39.53
CA VAL A 661 0.87 -3.83 38.71
C VAL A 661 0.91 -4.39 37.29
N LEU A 662 -0.27 -4.69 36.75
CA LEU A 662 -0.42 -5.19 35.38
C LEU A 662 -0.13 -4.06 34.38
N ARG A 663 0.82 -4.28 33.48
CA ARG A 663 1.13 -3.35 32.38
C ARG A 663 1.12 -4.05 31.04
N LYS A 664 0.70 -3.33 29.99
CA LYS A 664 0.69 -3.82 28.60
C LYS A 664 1.97 -3.33 27.90
N GLY A 665 2.81 -4.26 27.44
CA GLY A 665 4.05 -3.97 26.72
C GLY A 665 3.98 -4.41 25.25
N ARG A 666 5.02 -4.07 24.49
CA ARG A 666 5.17 -4.43 23.06
C ARG A 666 5.02 -5.95 22.78
N TYR A 667 5.25 -6.78 23.80
CA TYR A 667 5.23 -8.23 23.68
C TYR A 667 4.08 -8.89 24.48
N GLY A 668 3.10 -8.11 24.98
CA GLY A 668 1.95 -8.60 25.74
C GLY A 668 1.88 -8.01 27.15
N ASN A 669 0.91 -8.48 27.95
CA ASN A 669 0.73 -8.03 29.33
C ASN A 669 1.83 -8.61 30.24
N PHE A 670 2.34 -7.77 31.15
CA PHE A 670 3.36 -8.16 32.13
C PHE A 670 3.09 -7.46 33.47
N LEU A 671 3.53 -8.10 34.54
CA LEU A 671 3.55 -7.47 35.88
C LEU A 671 4.83 -6.67 36.05
N ALA A 672 4.70 -5.40 36.42
CA ALA A 672 5.82 -4.54 36.78
C ALA A 672 5.70 -4.13 38.23
N CYS A 673 6.84 -4.02 38.92
CA CYS A 673 6.84 -3.47 40.27
C CYS A 673 6.36 -2.01 40.25
N SER A 674 5.45 -1.66 41.14
CA SER A 674 4.98 -0.28 41.30
C SER A 674 6.10 0.68 41.71
N GLY A 675 7.21 0.19 42.22
CA GLY A 675 8.40 0.95 42.54
C GLY A 675 9.35 1.27 41.39
N TYR A 676 8.94 1.07 40.13
CA TYR A 676 9.73 1.54 38.99
C TYR A 676 9.77 3.08 38.93
N PRO A 677 10.95 3.71 38.67
CA PRO A 677 12.21 3.16 38.16
C PRO A 677 13.20 2.63 39.23
N GLU A 678 12.92 2.78 40.48
CA GLU A 678 13.80 2.35 41.58
C GLU A 678 13.91 0.83 41.66
N CYS A 679 12.80 0.14 41.48
CA CYS A 679 12.76 -1.33 41.34
C CYS A 679 12.32 -1.72 39.94
N LYS A 680 13.24 -2.28 39.16
CA LYS A 680 13.02 -2.70 37.77
C LYS A 680 12.50 -4.15 37.66
N ASN A 681 11.87 -4.71 38.71
CA ASN A 681 11.37 -6.06 38.67
C ASN A 681 10.10 -6.17 37.79
N ILE A 682 10.14 -7.09 36.82
CA ILE A 682 9.03 -7.35 35.91
C ILE A 682 8.80 -8.87 35.79
N ARG A 683 7.53 -9.28 35.64
CA ARG A 683 7.11 -10.68 35.42
C ARG A 683 6.13 -10.72 34.26
N ASN A 684 6.38 -11.56 33.26
CA ASN A 684 5.52 -11.70 32.08
C ASN A 684 4.30 -12.61 32.38
N LEU A 685 3.08 -12.15 32.06
CA LEU A 685 1.82 -12.87 32.27
C LEU A 685 1.29 -13.57 31.01
N THR A 686 1.74 -13.20 29.82
CA THR A 686 1.30 -13.84 28.60
C THR A 686 2.18 -15.05 28.31
N GLY A 687 1.53 -16.20 28.26
CA GLY A 687 2.06 -17.52 28.01
C GLY A 687 3.09 -17.67 26.88
N THR A 688 4.28 -17.19 27.13
CA THR A 688 5.47 -17.84 26.65
C THR A 688 5.61 -19.09 27.51
N LYS A 689 5.22 -20.26 27.02
CA LYS A 689 5.60 -21.53 27.65
C LYS A 689 7.13 -21.54 27.61
N SER A 690 7.76 -21.17 28.71
CA SER A 690 9.17 -21.49 28.95
C SER A 690 9.18 -22.88 29.58
N GLU A 691 9.46 -23.90 28.78
CA GLU A 691 9.73 -25.24 29.30
C GLU A 691 11.15 -25.21 29.89
N THR A 692 11.22 -25.29 31.21
CA THR A 692 12.50 -25.42 31.96
C THR A 692 12.97 -26.85 32.08
N ASP A 693 12.15 -27.85 31.73
CA ASP A 693 12.39 -29.27 31.96
C ASP A 693 13.06 -30.02 30.79
N GLY A 694 13.64 -29.31 29.83
CA GLY A 694 14.41 -29.89 28.73
C GLY A 694 15.89 -29.52 28.81
N ASP A 695 16.79 -30.48 28.56
CA ASP A 695 18.20 -30.18 28.37
C ASP A 695 18.44 -29.54 26.98
N TYR A 696 18.57 -28.23 26.96
CA TYR A 696 18.80 -27.43 25.74
C TYR A 696 20.26 -26.94 25.63
N GLY A 697 21.15 -27.49 26.46
CA GLY A 697 22.56 -27.19 26.55
C GLY A 697 22.89 -25.97 27.40
N LYS A 698 24.18 -25.70 27.53
CA LYS A 698 24.73 -24.58 28.33
C LYS A 698 25.08 -23.38 27.48
N CYS A 699 24.87 -22.21 28.04
CA CYS A 699 25.24 -20.95 27.40
C CYS A 699 26.75 -20.88 27.15
N PRO A 700 27.22 -20.70 25.90
CA PRO A 700 28.64 -20.64 25.58
C PRO A 700 29.34 -19.37 26.12
N LYS A 701 28.55 -18.36 26.58
CA LYS A 701 29.08 -17.12 27.17
C LYS A 701 29.25 -17.17 28.68
N CYS A 702 28.32 -17.78 29.42
CA CYS A 702 28.34 -17.73 30.89
C CYS A 702 28.13 -19.08 31.57
N GLY A 703 28.03 -20.19 30.83
CA GLY A 703 27.89 -21.53 31.36
C GLY A 703 26.51 -21.89 31.96
N LYS A 704 25.59 -20.93 32.15
CA LYS A 704 24.25 -21.17 32.70
C LYS A 704 23.38 -21.97 31.71
N PRO A 705 22.40 -22.78 32.18
CA PRO A 705 21.50 -23.53 31.31
C PRO A 705 20.73 -22.62 30.32
N LEU A 706 20.34 -23.17 29.18
CA LEU A 706 19.43 -22.53 28.25
C LEU A 706 17.99 -22.99 28.52
N LYS A 707 17.03 -22.07 28.28
CA LYS A 707 15.58 -22.38 28.34
C LYS A 707 14.94 -22.13 26.97
N LYS A 708 14.00 -22.98 26.62
CA LYS A 708 13.21 -22.84 25.39
C LYS A 708 12.16 -21.76 25.55
N ILE A 709 12.12 -20.84 24.63
CA ILE A 709 11.20 -19.70 24.59
C ILE A 709 10.40 -19.78 23.30
N VAL A 710 9.08 -19.97 23.43
CA VAL A 710 8.16 -20.07 22.30
C VAL A 710 7.38 -18.75 22.18
N THR A 711 7.47 -18.08 21.03
CA THR A 711 6.71 -16.87 20.71
C THR A 711 5.77 -17.13 19.55
N ARG A 712 4.80 -16.24 19.30
CA ARG A 712 3.89 -16.35 18.12
C ARG A 712 4.62 -16.42 16.77
N LYS A 713 5.89 -15.97 16.69
CA LYS A 713 6.65 -15.87 15.44
C LYS A 713 7.79 -16.87 15.31
N ALA A 714 8.34 -17.33 16.42
CA ALA A 714 9.49 -18.26 16.41
C ALA A 714 9.71 -18.92 17.79
N THR A 715 10.36 -20.09 17.77
CA THR A 715 10.95 -20.74 18.95
C THR A 715 12.43 -20.44 18.97
N PHE A 716 12.99 -20.08 20.13
CA PHE A 716 14.42 -19.89 20.34
C PHE A 716 14.84 -20.26 21.77
N TYR A 717 16.13 -20.41 22.01
CA TYR A 717 16.71 -20.81 23.28
C TYR A 717 17.49 -19.65 23.87
N GLY A 718 17.11 -19.20 25.06
CA GLY A 718 17.69 -18.06 25.75
C GLY A 718 18.41 -18.47 27.03
N CYS A 719 19.47 -17.76 27.37
CA CYS A 719 20.22 -17.99 28.61
C CYS A 719 19.37 -17.67 29.85
N THR A 720 19.37 -18.54 30.84
CA THR A 720 18.71 -18.32 32.14
C THR A 720 19.35 -17.20 32.96
N GLY A 721 20.57 -16.78 32.59
CA GLY A 721 21.27 -15.63 33.18
C GLY A 721 20.84 -14.26 32.69
N TYR A 722 19.77 -14.17 31.88
CA TYR A 722 19.23 -12.86 31.46
C TYR A 722 18.68 -12.11 32.68
N PRO A 723 18.87 -10.78 32.84
CA PRO A 723 19.45 -9.82 31.88
C PRO A 723 20.98 -9.71 31.84
N ASP A 724 21.72 -10.31 32.76
CA ASP A 724 23.17 -10.21 32.84
C ASP A 724 23.87 -10.91 31.66
N CYS A 725 23.22 -11.93 31.08
CA CYS A 725 23.68 -12.60 29.86
C CYS A 725 22.55 -12.61 28.82
N SER A 726 22.76 -11.92 27.69
CA SER A 726 21.79 -11.79 26.60
C SER A 726 21.95 -12.84 25.49
N PHE A 727 22.62 -13.98 25.76
CA PHE A 727 22.81 -15.02 24.74
C PHE A 727 21.50 -15.68 24.32
N THR A 728 21.30 -15.84 23.00
CA THR A 728 20.17 -16.57 22.39
C THR A 728 20.65 -17.41 21.21
N SER A 729 19.98 -18.55 20.98
CA SER A 729 20.20 -19.43 19.82
C SER A 729 18.86 -19.88 19.24
N PHE A 730 18.78 -20.12 17.94
CA PHE A 730 17.58 -20.68 17.30
C PHE A 730 17.50 -22.21 17.40
N ASP A 731 18.64 -22.88 17.68
CA ASP A 731 18.71 -24.32 17.90
C ASP A 731 19.32 -24.59 19.28
N PRO A 732 19.05 -25.73 19.95
CA PRO A 732 19.69 -26.12 21.20
C PRO A 732 21.23 -26.17 21.05
N VAL A 733 21.98 -25.74 22.07
CA VAL A 733 23.44 -25.75 22.04
C VAL A 733 23.92 -27.15 22.46
N ALA A 734 24.82 -27.77 21.67
CA ALA A 734 25.43 -29.03 22.00
C ALA A 734 26.59 -28.85 23.00
N GLU A 735 26.91 -29.89 23.73
CA GLU A 735 27.99 -29.84 24.74
C GLU A 735 29.40 -29.74 24.16
N GLU A 736 29.58 -30.23 22.93
CA GLU A 736 30.87 -30.23 22.24
C GLU A 736 31.11 -28.98 21.41
N LYS A 737 32.38 -28.52 21.41
CA LYS A 737 32.81 -27.46 20.51
C LYS A 737 33.16 -28.02 19.13
N CYS A 738 33.07 -27.16 18.12
CA CYS A 738 33.45 -27.54 16.77
C CYS A 738 34.95 -27.94 16.71
N PRO A 739 35.28 -29.13 16.23
CA PRO A 739 36.66 -29.59 16.16
C PRO A 739 37.47 -28.83 15.09
N GLU A 740 36.85 -28.20 14.11
CA GLU A 740 37.49 -27.48 13.02
C GLU A 740 37.83 -26.01 13.37
N CYS A 741 36.91 -25.31 14.11
CA CYS A 741 37.11 -23.89 14.37
C CYS A 741 36.91 -23.45 15.83
N GLY A 742 36.67 -24.39 16.76
CA GLY A 742 36.51 -24.11 18.18
C GLY A 742 35.18 -23.37 18.59
N ALA A 743 34.34 -22.99 17.63
CA ALA A 743 33.05 -22.35 17.91
C ALA A 743 32.09 -23.34 18.59
N TYR A 744 31.06 -22.81 19.28
CA TYR A 744 30.03 -23.70 19.85
C TYR A 744 29.22 -24.37 18.72
N THR A 745 28.69 -25.54 19.00
CA THR A 745 27.85 -26.29 18.07
C THR A 745 26.40 -26.31 18.53
N VAL A 746 25.50 -26.54 17.60
CA VAL A 746 24.04 -26.62 17.84
C VAL A 746 23.47 -27.94 17.33
N VAL A 747 22.42 -28.45 18.01
CA VAL A 747 21.69 -29.61 17.56
C VAL A 747 20.57 -29.20 16.63
N LYS A 748 20.62 -29.64 15.37
CA LYS A 748 19.62 -29.34 14.36
C LYS A 748 18.85 -30.57 13.94
N GLU A 749 17.54 -30.55 14.06
CA GLU A 749 16.64 -31.61 13.61
C GLU A 749 16.17 -31.29 12.18
N LEU A 750 16.48 -32.16 11.23
CA LEU A 750 16.11 -32.08 9.82
C LEU A 750 15.24 -33.29 9.45
N LYS A 751 14.53 -33.24 8.33
CA LYS A 751 13.70 -34.35 7.84
C LYS A 751 14.43 -35.71 7.77
N ASN A 752 15.74 -35.68 7.64
CA ASN A 752 16.62 -36.86 7.45
C ASN A 752 17.39 -37.28 8.72
N GLY A 753 17.14 -36.67 9.90
CA GLY A 753 17.82 -37.02 11.15
C GLY A 753 18.24 -35.84 12.01
N LYS A 754 18.91 -36.10 13.13
CA LYS A 754 19.48 -35.10 14.05
C LYS A 754 20.98 -34.94 13.77
N PHE A 755 21.42 -33.67 13.68
CA PHE A 755 22.79 -33.32 13.35
C PHE A 755 23.36 -32.33 14.35
N ILE A 756 24.64 -32.48 14.69
CA ILE A 756 25.43 -31.44 15.33
C ILE A 756 26.06 -30.58 14.23
N LYS A 757 25.84 -29.28 14.27
CA LYS A 757 26.33 -28.32 13.29
C LYS A 757 27.10 -27.19 13.98
N CYS A 758 28.17 -26.72 13.35
CA CYS A 758 28.90 -25.54 13.81
C CYS A 758 28.03 -24.27 13.74
N SER A 759 28.10 -23.42 14.77
CA SER A 759 27.42 -22.12 14.81
C SER A 759 28.05 -21.09 13.91
N ASN A 760 29.32 -21.26 13.55
CA ASN A 760 30.00 -20.40 12.58
C ASN A 760 29.53 -20.74 11.16
N LYS A 761 28.98 -19.75 10.45
CA LYS A 761 28.40 -19.93 9.10
C LYS A 761 29.44 -20.28 8.05
N ASP A 762 30.68 -19.85 8.28
CA ASP A 762 31.82 -20.07 7.35
C ASP A 762 32.53 -21.41 7.59
N CYS A 763 32.12 -22.15 8.65
CA CYS A 763 32.63 -23.48 8.97
C CYS A 763 31.59 -24.54 8.52
N GLY A 764 32.00 -25.43 7.64
CA GLY A 764 31.17 -26.49 7.07
C GLY A 764 30.88 -27.68 7.99
N TYR A 765 31.42 -27.69 9.21
CA TYR A 765 31.32 -28.86 10.11
C TYR A 765 29.88 -29.25 10.41
N LYS A 766 29.58 -30.52 10.10
CA LYS A 766 28.29 -31.18 10.35
C LYS A 766 28.53 -32.66 10.64
N ARG A 767 27.99 -33.16 11.74
CA ARG A 767 28.03 -34.58 12.15
C ARG A 767 26.63 -35.09 12.48
N GLU A 768 26.30 -36.28 12.00
CA GLU A 768 25.04 -36.93 12.33
C GLU A 768 25.08 -37.52 13.74
N ILE A 769 23.97 -37.38 14.47
CA ILE A 769 23.81 -37.99 15.79
C ILE A 769 23.13 -39.32 15.56
N ASP A 770 23.84 -40.44 15.80
CA ASP A 770 23.27 -41.79 15.72
C ASP A 770 22.06 -41.92 16.64
N LYS A 771 20.97 -42.51 16.13
CA LYS A 771 19.86 -42.97 16.95
C LYS A 771 20.41 -44.05 17.87
N LYS A 772 20.55 -43.77 19.18
CA LYS A 772 20.64 -44.85 20.15
C LYS A 772 19.36 -45.67 20.05
N ASN A 773 19.52 -46.98 19.79
CA ASN A 773 18.48 -48.02 19.82
C ASN A 773 17.60 -47.95 21.06
#